data_b3cfc579b010a675d8612b42b0ec6ca4
#
_entry.id   b3cfc579b010a675d8612b42b0ec6ca4
#
_cell.length_a   1.000
_cell.length_b   1.000
_cell.length_c   1.000
_cell.angle_alpha   90.00
_cell.angle_beta   90.00
_cell.angle_gamma   90.00
#
_symmetry.space_group_name_H-M   'P 1'
#
loop_
_entity.id
_entity.type
_entity.pdbx_description
1 polymer ?
#
loop_
_entity_poly.entity_id
_entity_poly.type
_entity_poly.pdbx_seq_one_letter_code
_entity_poly.pdbx_strand_id
1 'polypeptide(L)'
;MNEPIDLSHARQEKLTERKLHEHLGDYIAPAGLYELNKSKAFVGKVACNVDRLVAGSWNEIVLDYEVGACGVADGAWFKATFKFYSDWALFQTVDPRGANYVSAEYQAGPLVKGQSPATVQSLKVRFDQKGHERPFQKAVIVDTVDGYLNAGDHIIIRLGDRRMGGPGTRVQTFVEDKFCFRSYVDPLGTSRFVAVPGDVIIDIVAGAPAALALVGPRLVKPGTPFAVRINAHDRWGNACVDSGGEVEITATLDGNAVYGKTIEFDTKRWANAAIEDLPRAPGELAIRAHMPGALDVAEALHYVTIDERAPCPRIFYGDLHVHAHDTVGTNSPAYNTAYGRDIAGLDVISYTANDFQITDTNWELGVKTMHEFHKDGELVCYPVQEWCGSSTAGGDHNVVFLHGKKPEFPYNNKGEHNRTFTWNEDMKGTGVNVGRWPIEELWLAYCHDPENHLIMPHVGGRRYIPDWHHPGLERLIEISSSWGHFGWLYQDVIQRGYKLGASASGDEHRGRPGGGLPGTQVFGTKGGITGIIADKLDRATVGRALRARHTFAATGERLVALARCGSHLQGDEFRSKGAAGIEYRFLGSTGWDEIAAYDHDGCLWRRDFQKEAGYSERRIRVRWGGARIPDRYRWAEWRGTISVVNGTIHAFAGGGFEHPEESVWRAGPTDIGFRTDTYGDADCVVIDIGNLEKCRIRLAGRIDGYVKVGNPLEGNPFIHCPTFDWEVTGAELLQAGSLHKDLGGTELFLAAERITDEQLPRDISGSLEIEPANGPHGFRPVYFYGRQTDDAKVWTSAMFIEFS
;
A
#
# COMPACT_ATOMS: atom_id res chain seq x y z
N MET A 1 -63.28 12.33 9.28
CA MET A 1 -62.10 12.76 8.54
C MET A 1 -60.94 12.59 9.53
N ASN A 2 -60.10 11.64 9.28
CA ASN A 2 -58.90 11.45 10.12
C ASN A 2 -58.01 12.68 9.94
N GLU A 3 -57.54 13.28 11.02
CA GLU A 3 -56.56 14.35 10.96
C GLU A 3 -55.30 13.83 10.19
N PRO A 4 -54.67 14.68 9.36
CA PRO A 4 -53.46 14.25 8.66
C PRO A 4 -52.39 13.88 9.71
N ILE A 5 -51.80 12.73 9.53
CA ILE A 5 -50.72 12.25 10.42
C ILE A 5 -49.56 13.27 10.34
N ASP A 6 -49.25 13.91 11.48
CA ASP A 6 -48.11 14.80 11.57
C ASP A 6 -46.82 13.99 11.60
N LEU A 7 -46.14 13.94 10.45
CA LEU A 7 -44.84 13.29 10.30
C LEU A 7 -43.62 14.20 10.63
N SER A 8 -43.87 15.41 11.18
CA SER A 8 -42.78 16.33 11.52
C SER A 8 -41.84 15.75 12.57
N HIS A 9 -42.37 14.96 13.50
CA HIS A 9 -41.58 14.21 14.48
C HIS A 9 -40.80 13.06 13.86
N ALA A 10 -41.27 12.48 12.75
CA ALA A 10 -40.59 11.37 12.08
C ALA A 10 -39.23 11.74 11.49
N ARG A 11 -38.98 13.03 11.24
CA ARG A 11 -37.71 13.53 10.74
C ARG A 11 -36.65 13.77 11.85
N GLN A 12 -37.08 13.89 13.10
CA GLN A 12 -36.21 14.19 14.25
C GLN A 12 -35.91 12.97 15.12
N GLU A 13 -36.80 11.97 15.17
CA GLU A 13 -36.59 10.71 15.85
C GLU A 13 -36.39 9.57 14.85
N LYS A 14 -35.42 8.67 15.11
CA LYS A 14 -35.40 7.38 14.43
C LYS A 14 -36.69 6.67 14.72
N LEU A 15 -37.63 6.65 13.77
CA LEU A 15 -38.84 5.85 13.88
C LEU A 15 -38.40 4.38 13.94
N THR A 16 -38.66 3.74 15.07
CA THR A 16 -38.56 2.29 15.16
C THR A 16 -39.70 1.67 14.34
N GLU A 17 -39.55 0.46 13.85
CA GLU A 17 -40.59 -0.28 13.13
C GLU A 17 -41.91 -0.26 13.90
N ARG A 18 -41.86 -0.39 15.23
CA ARG A 18 -43.03 -0.33 16.10
C ARG A 18 -43.75 1.02 16.05
N LYS A 19 -43.03 2.14 16.17
CA LYS A 19 -43.62 3.49 16.10
C LYS A 19 -44.28 3.77 14.75
N LEU A 20 -43.67 3.28 13.66
CA LEU A 20 -44.25 3.43 12.34
C LEU A 20 -45.56 2.65 12.20
N HIS A 21 -45.68 1.44 12.74
CA HIS A 21 -46.92 0.67 12.80
C HIS A 21 -48.02 1.38 13.61
N GLU A 22 -47.66 1.97 14.75
CA GLU A 22 -48.58 2.75 15.58
C GLU A 22 -49.14 3.96 14.81
N HIS A 23 -48.33 4.60 13.95
CA HIS A 23 -48.78 5.74 13.13
C HIS A 23 -49.59 5.33 11.88
N LEU A 24 -49.31 4.19 11.30
CA LEU A 24 -50.07 3.69 10.14
C LEU A 24 -51.44 3.15 10.50
N GLY A 25 -51.75 2.90 11.81
CA GLY A 25 -53.04 2.45 12.29
C GLY A 25 -53.50 1.15 11.62
N ASP A 26 -54.75 1.12 11.17
CA ASP A 26 -55.38 -0.04 10.53
C ASP A 26 -54.96 -0.26 9.06
N TYR A 27 -53.86 0.30 8.60
CA TYR A 27 -53.35 0.03 7.27
C TYR A 27 -53.10 -1.46 7.11
N ILE A 28 -53.83 -2.08 6.17
CA ILE A 28 -53.69 -3.51 5.88
C ILE A 28 -52.46 -3.71 4.99
N ALA A 29 -51.28 -3.69 5.61
CA ALA A 29 -50.08 -4.23 4.99
C ALA A 29 -49.92 -5.72 5.35
N PRO A 30 -49.29 -6.53 4.52
CA PRO A 30 -48.88 -7.87 4.93
C PRO A 30 -48.10 -7.78 6.26
N ALA A 31 -48.45 -8.61 7.24
CA ALA A 31 -47.76 -8.68 8.52
C ALA A 31 -46.24 -8.82 8.25
N GLY A 32 -45.46 -7.98 8.89
CA GLY A 32 -44.02 -8.00 8.69
C GLY A 32 -43.50 -7.30 7.42
N LEU A 33 -44.23 -6.27 6.90
CA LEU A 33 -43.78 -5.52 5.72
C LEU A 33 -42.32 -5.06 5.80
N TYR A 34 -41.82 -4.67 6.97
CA TYR A 34 -40.43 -4.30 7.20
C TYR A 34 -39.47 -5.48 7.14
N GLU A 35 -39.87 -6.63 7.59
CA GLU A 35 -39.11 -7.86 7.45
C GLU A 35 -39.14 -8.34 5.99
N LEU A 36 -40.30 -8.18 5.32
CA LEU A 36 -40.48 -8.56 3.94
C LEU A 36 -39.61 -7.76 2.99
N ASN A 37 -39.47 -6.42 3.18
CA ASN A 37 -38.67 -5.56 2.30
C ASN A 37 -37.15 -5.75 2.43
N LYS A 38 -36.71 -6.46 3.46
CA LYS A 38 -35.31 -6.90 3.62
C LYS A 38 -35.09 -8.35 3.19
N SER A 39 -36.15 -9.05 2.82
CA SER A 39 -36.09 -10.47 2.47
C SER A 39 -35.74 -10.68 1.00
N LYS A 40 -35.13 -11.84 0.68
CA LYS A 40 -34.91 -12.28 -0.71
C LYS A 40 -36.20 -12.38 -1.51
N ALA A 41 -37.33 -12.71 -0.85
CA ALA A 41 -38.64 -12.81 -1.51
C ALA A 41 -39.13 -11.45 -2.01
N PHE A 42 -38.81 -10.36 -1.32
CA PHE A 42 -39.27 -9.01 -1.69
C PHE A 42 -38.27 -8.28 -2.57
N VAL A 43 -36.98 -8.21 -2.15
CA VAL A 43 -35.95 -7.46 -2.86
C VAL A 43 -35.36 -8.24 -4.02
N GLY A 44 -35.35 -9.57 -3.93
CA GLY A 44 -34.70 -10.43 -4.88
C GLY A 44 -33.41 -11.03 -4.34
N LYS A 45 -32.64 -11.67 -5.20
CA LYS A 45 -31.37 -12.33 -4.87
C LYS A 45 -30.40 -12.21 -6.03
N VAL A 46 -29.11 -12.31 -5.73
CA VAL A 46 -28.05 -12.37 -6.75
C VAL A 46 -27.36 -13.71 -6.67
N ALA A 47 -27.20 -14.36 -7.81
CA ALA A 47 -26.37 -15.55 -7.98
C ALA A 47 -25.10 -15.18 -8.78
N CYS A 48 -24.06 -15.99 -8.63
CA CYS A 48 -22.83 -15.87 -9.39
C CYS A 48 -22.43 -17.22 -9.95
N ASN A 49 -21.87 -17.23 -11.17
CA ASN A 49 -21.41 -18.46 -11.84
C ASN A 49 -20.08 -19.01 -11.31
N VAL A 50 -19.40 -18.25 -10.46
CA VAL A 50 -18.08 -18.61 -9.87
C VAL A 50 -18.09 -18.34 -8.37
N ASP A 51 -17.36 -19.16 -7.62
CA ASP A 51 -17.11 -19.02 -6.19
C ASP A 51 -15.60 -18.98 -5.87
N ARG A 52 -14.74 -19.25 -6.86
CA ARG A 52 -13.28 -19.22 -6.71
C ARG A 52 -12.61 -18.73 -7.99
N LEU A 53 -11.59 -17.86 -7.86
CA LEU A 53 -10.82 -17.30 -8.97
C LEU A 53 -9.34 -17.24 -8.59
N VAL A 54 -8.47 -17.30 -9.61
CA VAL A 54 -7.02 -17.09 -9.43
C VAL A 54 -6.71 -15.60 -9.57
N ALA A 55 -5.91 -15.05 -8.66
CA ALA A 55 -5.47 -13.67 -8.68
C ALA A 55 -4.85 -13.29 -10.04
N GLY A 56 -5.26 -12.15 -10.60
CA GLY A 56 -4.79 -11.64 -11.88
C GLY A 56 -5.18 -12.47 -13.12
N SER A 57 -6.00 -13.52 -12.97
CA SER A 57 -6.49 -14.31 -14.11
C SER A 57 -7.58 -13.57 -14.91
N TRP A 58 -7.76 -13.98 -16.16
CA TRP A 58 -8.78 -13.43 -17.05
C TRP A 58 -10.02 -14.34 -17.07
N ASN A 59 -11.18 -13.78 -16.76
CA ASN A 59 -12.42 -14.54 -16.61
C ASN A 59 -13.63 -13.79 -17.14
N GLU A 60 -14.73 -14.51 -17.35
CA GLU A 60 -16.09 -13.97 -17.47
C GLU A 60 -16.85 -14.32 -16.19
N ILE A 61 -17.34 -13.32 -15.49
CA ILE A 61 -18.14 -13.49 -14.28
C ILE A 61 -19.57 -13.04 -14.59
N VAL A 62 -20.51 -13.90 -14.28
CA VAL A 62 -21.93 -13.63 -14.51
C VAL A 62 -22.61 -13.43 -13.16
N LEU A 63 -23.13 -12.22 -12.95
CA LEU A 63 -24.04 -11.92 -11.84
C LEU A 63 -25.47 -11.97 -12.37
N ASP A 64 -26.29 -12.81 -11.77
CA ASP A 64 -27.70 -13.00 -12.12
C ASP A 64 -28.58 -12.45 -10.99
N TYR A 65 -29.16 -11.28 -11.21
CA TYR A 65 -30.14 -10.71 -10.28
C TYR A 65 -31.55 -11.14 -10.66
N GLU A 66 -32.13 -12.03 -9.85
CA GLU A 66 -33.54 -12.39 -9.91
C GLU A 66 -34.38 -11.35 -9.15
N VAL A 67 -35.28 -10.70 -9.86
CA VAL A 67 -36.13 -9.63 -9.32
C VAL A 67 -37.13 -10.20 -8.31
N GLY A 68 -37.20 -9.60 -7.13
CA GLY A 68 -38.13 -9.98 -6.08
C GLY A 68 -39.53 -9.41 -6.27
N ALA A 69 -40.40 -9.62 -5.28
CA ALA A 69 -41.82 -9.21 -5.32
C ALA A 69 -42.01 -7.69 -5.47
N CYS A 70 -40.99 -6.87 -5.16
CA CYS A 70 -41.01 -5.42 -5.38
C CYS A 70 -41.10 -5.04 -6.86
N GLY A 71 -40.72 -5.95 -7.79
CA GLY A 71 -40.51 -5.59 -9.18
C GLY A 71 -39.40 -4.58 -9.38
N VAL A 72 -39.22 -4.09 -10.62
CA VAL A 72 -38.27 -3.03 -10.97
C VAL A 72 -39.01 -2.08 -11.95
N ALA A 73 -39.15 -0.82 -11.57
CA ALA A 73 -39.86 0.19 -12.35
C ALA A 73 -38.93 0.84 -13.39
N ASP A 74 -39.53 1.64 -14.28
CA ASP A 74 -38.80 2.54 -15.17
C ASP A 74 -37.92 3.51 -14.38
N GLY A 75 -36.66 3.70 -14.83
CA GLY A 75 -35.68 4.51 -14.14
C GLY A 75 -35.06 3.88 -12.87
N ALA A 76 -35.40 2.63 -12.57
CA ALA A 76 -34.83 1.88 -11.48
C ALA A 76 -33.34 1.53 -11.71
N TRP A 77 -32.59 1.33 -10.65
CA TRP A 77 -31.15 1.03 -10.70
C TRP A 77 -30.82 -0.24 -9.93
N PHE A 78 -29.97 -1.07 -10.51
CA PHE A 78 -29.26 -2.13 -9.81
C PHE A 78 -27.79 -1.76 -9.72
N LYS A 79 -27.13 -2.03 -8.59
CA LYS A 79 -25.70 -1.86 -8.38
C LYS A 79 -25.06 -3.14 -7.88
N ALA A 80 -23.97 -3.57 -8.50
CA ALA A 80 -23.01 -4.50 -7.89
C ALA A 80 -21.77 -3.70 -7.46
N THR A 81 -21.47 -3.69 -6.17
CA THR A 81 -20.42 -2.87 -5.59
C THR A 81 -19.32 -3.74 -5.00
N PHE A 82 -18.09 -3.23 -5.01
CA PHE A 82 -16.93 -3.86 -4.37
C PHE A 82 -15.97 -2.83 -3.80
N LYS A 83 -15.04 -3.30 -2.96
CA LYS A 83 -14.21 -2.41 -2.16
C LYS A 83 -13.23 -1.60 -3.01
N PHE A 84 -12.95 -0.36 -2.60
CA PHE A 84 -12.16 0.62 -3.36
C PHE A 84 -10.70 0.24 -3.54
N TYR A 85 -10.10 -0.51 -2.61
CA TYR A 85 -8.70 -0.94 -2.67
C TYR A 85 -8.45 -2.09 -3.67
N SER A 86 -9.51 -2.79 -4.12
CA SER A 86 -9.34 -3.82 -5.14
C SER A 86 -8.77 -3.22 -6.42
N ASP A 87 -7.71 -3.82 -6.94
CA ASP A 87 -7.11 -3.50 -8.23
C ASP A 87 -7.73 -4.32 -9.39
N TRP A 88 -8.96 -4.83 -9.17
CA TRP A 88 -9.72 -5.41 -10.25
C TRP A 88 -9.74 -4.45 -11.43
N ALA A 89 -9.40 -4.93 -12.62
CA ALA A 89 -9.24 -4.07 -13.78
C ALA A 89 -10.51 -3.24 -14.04
N LEU A 90 -10.32 -1.99 -14.45
CA LEU A 90 -11.44 -1.06 -14.67
C LEU A 90 -12.34 -1.58 -15.78
N PHE A 91 -13.62 -1.67 -15.48
CA PHE A 91 -14.62 -2.08 -16.46
C PHE A 91 -14.87 -0.98 -17.49
N GLN A 92 -15.17 -1.36 -18.73
CA GLN A 92 -15.57 -0.49 -19.81
C GLN A 92 -16.84 -1.03 -20.52
N THR A 93 -17.59 -0.15 -21.18
CA THR A 93 -18.86 -0.46 -21.80
C THR A 93 -18.93 -0.05 -23.28
N VAL A 94 -17.77 0.27 -23.88
CA VAL A 94 -17.70 0.86 -25.23
C VAL A 94 -17.29 -0.16 -26.28
N ASP A 95 -16.26 -0.98 -26.01
CA ASP A 95 -15.74 -1.96 -26.96
C ASP A 95 -16.08 -3.39 -26.52
N PRO A 96 -17.07 -4.04 -27.18
CA PRO A 96 -17.47 -5.41 -26.85
C PRO A 96 -16.40 -6.47 -27.09
N ARG A 97 -15.34 -6.16 -27.87
CA ARG A 97 -14.19 -7.05 -28.12
C ARG A 97 -13.00 -6.71 -27.23
N GLY A 98 -13.06 -5.59 -26.55
CA GLY A 98 -12.00 -5.13 -25.67
C GLY A 98 -11.98 -5.86 -24.33
N ALA A 99 -10.84 -5.76 -23.65
CA ALA A 99 -10.67 -6.26 -22.30
C ALA A 99 -11.61 -5.53 -21.32
N ASN A 100 -12.09 -6.25 -20.30
CA ASN A 100 -12.92 -5.73 -19.22
C ASN A 100 -14.29 -5.17 -19.69
N TYR A 101 -14.80 -5.61 -20.80
CA TYR A 101 -16.12 -5.19 -21.30
C TYR A 101 -17.22 -5.71 -20.39
N VAL A 102 -18.17 -4.84 -20.02
CA VAL A 102 -19.36 -5.19 -19.23
C VAL A 102 -20.63 -5.00 -20.03
N SER A 103 -21.48 -5.99 -19.99
CA SER A 103 -22.83 -5.94 -20.57
C SER A 103 -23.90 -6.32 -19.55
N ALA A 104 -25.13 -5.92 -19.81
CA ALA A 104 -26.31 -6.41 -19.11
C ALA A 104 -27.41 -6.75 -20.10
N GLU A 105 -28.14 -7.80 -19.79
CA GLU A 105 -29.27 -8.26 -20.59
C GLU A 105 -30.47 -8.65 -19.71
N TYR A 106 -31.66 -8.48 -20.23
CA TYR A 106 -32.89 -8.90 -19.63
C TYR A 106 -33.19 -10.35 -20.01
N GLN A 107 -33.63 -11.14 -19.05
CA GLN A 107 -34.15 -12.47 -19.26
C GLN A 107 -35.50 -12.58 -18.56
N ALA A 108 -36.53 -12.96 -19.33
CA ALA A 108 -37.88 -13.16 -18.79
C ALA A 108 -37.92 -14.35 -17.83
N GLY A 109 -38.59 -14.17 -16.71
CA GLY A 109 -38.97 -15.23 -15.80
C GLY A 109 -40.33 -15.87 -16.20
N PRO A 110 -40.76 -16.90 -15.47
CA PRO A 110 -42.06 -17.53 -15.71
C PRO A 110 -43.18 -16.57 -15.33
N LEU A 111 -44.11 -16.29 -16.26
CA LEU A 111 -45.26 -15.45 -16.00
C LEU A 111 -46.22 -16.12 -15.05
N VAL A 112 -46.66 -15.38 -14.04
CA VAL A 112 -47.78 -15.78 -13.16
C VAL A 112 -49.10 -15.51 -13.88
N LYS A 113 -50.11 -16.36 -13.64
CA LYS A 113 -51.43 -16.23 -14.29
C LYS A 113 -52.03 -14.82 -14.03
N GLY A 114 -52.32 -14.13 -15.13
CA GLY A 114 -52.84 -12.77 -15.10
C GLY A 114 -51.78 -11.66 -15.08
N GLN A 115 -50.49 -11.99 -15.09
CA GLN A 115 -49.40 -11.06 -15.20
C GLN A 115 -49.10 -10.76 -16.68
N SER A 116 -48.91 -9.49 -17.01
CA SER A 116 -48.38 -9.09 -18.32
C SER A 116 -46.88 -9.28 -18.39
N PRO A 117 -46.32 -9.58 -19.58
CA PRO A 117 -44.85 -9.58 -19.76
C PRO A 117 -44.22 -8.25 -19.34
N ALA A 118 -42.94 -8.28 -18.95
CA ALA A 118 -42.17 -7.08 -18.71
C ALA A 118 -42.11 -6.20 -19.96
N THR A 119 -42.01 -4.90 -19.76
CA THR A 119 -42.02 -3.92 -20.87
C THR A 119 -40.70 -3.20 -21.05
N VAL A 120 -39.68 -3.56 -20.27
CA VAL A 120 -38.34 -2.95 -20.35
C VAL A 120 -37.81 -2.96 -21.78
N GLN A 121 -37.37 -1.78 -22.27
CA GLN A 121 -36.87 -1.62 -23.63
C GLN A 121 -35.38 -1.82 -23.71
N SER A 122 -34.64 -1.38 -22.69
CA SER A 122 -33.18 -1.54 -22.63
C SER A 122 -32.66 -1.49 -21.19
N LEU A 123 -31.48 -2.07 -21.02
CA LEU A 123 -30.64 -1.92 -19.82
C LEU A 123 -29.37 -1.16 -20.19
N LYS A 124 -29.08 -0.08 -19.50
CA LYS A 124 -27.84 0.68 -19.68
C LYS A 124 -26.86 0.35 -18.57
N VAL A 125 -25.66 -0.04 -18.96
CA VAL A 125 -24.57 -0.37 -18.02
C VAL A 125 -23.57 0.77 -17.97
N ARG A 126 -23.11 1.10 -16.77
CA ARG A 126 -22.01 2.01 -16.52
C ARG A 126 -21.15 1.52 -15.37
N PHE A 127 -19.89 1.88 -15.37
CA PHE A 127 -18.98 1.65 -14.24
C PHE A 127 -18.58 2.99 -13.61
N ASP A 128 -18.69 3.07 -12.29
CA ASP A 128 -18.28 4.24 -11.55
C ASP A 128 -17.36 3.84 -10.38
N GLN A 129 -16.14 4.40 -10.34
CA GLN A 129 -15.17 4.16 -9.27
C GLN A 129 -15.60 4.78 -7.93
N LYS A 130 -16.57 5.70 -7.94
CA LYS A 130 -17.18 6.34 -6.76
C LYS A 130 -18.69 6.22 -6.77
N GLY A 131 -19.21 5.14 -7.32
CA GLY A 131 -20.64 4.89 -7.50
C GLY A 131 -21.38 4.52 -6.21
N HIS A 132 -20.69 4.30 -5.10
CA HIS A 132 -21.29 3.96 -3.80
C HIS A 132 -20.41 4.48 -2.64
N GLU A 133 -20.84 4.29 -1.40
CA GLU A 133 -20.12 4.70 -0.19
C GLU A 133 -18.94 3.76 0.14
N ARG A 134 -17.91 4.30 0.80
CA ARG A 134 -16.80 3.48 1.30
C ARG A 134 -17.27 2.48 2.37
N PRO A 135 -16.63 1.29 2.42
CA PRO A 135 -15.52 0.82 1.59
C PRO A 135 -15.95 0.25 0.23
N PHE A 136 -17.24 0.03 -0.05
CA PHE A 136 -17.79 -0.55 -1.28
C PHE A 136 -17.99 0.49 -2.39
N GLN A 137 -16.97 1.26 -2.68
CA GLN A 137 -17.07 2.48 -3.48
C GLN A 137 -17.18 2.23 -4.99
N LYS A 138 -16.55 1.17 -5.51
CA LYS A 138 -16.59 0.83 -6.93
C LYS A 138 -17.90 0.13 -7.27
N ALA A 139 -18.57 0.59 -8.32
CA ALA A 139 -19.90 0.09 -8.68
C ALA A 139 -20.07 -0.15 -10.19
N VAL A 140 -20.52 -1.35 -10.54
CA VAL A 140 -21.17 -1.62 -11.82
C VAL A 140 -22.65 -1.33 -11.63
N ILE A 141 -23.20 -0.43 -12.44
CA ILE A 141 -24.55 0.09 -12.30
C ILE A 141 -25.32 -0.23 -13.57
N VAL A 142 -26.54 -0.76 -13.40
CA VAL A 142 -27.47 -1.06 -14.48
C VAL A 142 -28.72 -0.20 -14.29
N ASP A 143 -29.02 0.65 -15.27
CA ASP A 143 -30.22 1.48 -15.30
C ASP A 143 -31.31 0.80 -16.16
N THR A 144 -32.53 0.67 -15.63
CA THR A 144 -33.68 0.20 -16.37
C THR A 144 -34.24 1.36 -17.17
N VAL A 145 -34.38 1.20 -18.49
CA VAL A 145 -34.83 2.26 -19.40
C VAL A 145 -36.09 1.86 -20.14
N ASP A 146 -37.11 2.70 -20.01
CA ASP A 146 -38.42 2.57 -20.62
C ASP A 146 -39.09 1.21 -20.33
N GLY A 147 -39.87 1.17 -19.27
CA GLY A 147 -40.65 0.01 -18.86
C GLY A 147 -40.22 -0.58 -17.53
N TYR A 148 -40.69 -1.76 -17.24
CA TYR A 148 -40.53 -2.41 -15.94
C TYR A 148 -40.15 -3.89 -16.10
N LEU A 149 -39.64 -4.48 -15.02
CA LEU A 149 -39.43 -5.92 -14.85
C LEU A 149 -40.36 -6.45 -13.76
N ASN A 150 -40.88 -7.67 -13.97
CA ASN A 150 -41.69 -8.37 -13.01
C ASN A 150 -40.88 -9.14 -11.98
N ALA A 151 -41.54 -9.51 -10.89
CA ALA A 151 -40.98 -10.50 -9.96
C ALA A 151 -40.68 -11.81 -10.72
N GLY A 152 -39.49 -12.34 -10.52
CA GLY A 152 -38.98 -13.55 -11.18
C GLY A 152 -38.31 -13.31 -12.53
N ASP A 153 -38.30 -12.09 -13.07
CA ASP A 153 -37.44 -11.68 -14.19
C ASP A 153 -35.99 -11.54 -13.73
N HIS A 154 -35.07 -11.56 -14.68
CA HIS A 154 -33.64 -11.51 -14.40
C HIS A 154 -32.93 -10.36 -15.10
N ILE A 155 -31.96 -9.75 -14.40
CA ILE A 155 -30.91 -8.91 -14.99
C ILE A 155 -29.62 -9.71 -14.95
N ILE A 156 -29.16 -10.12 -16.12
CA ILE A 156 -27.90 -10.87 -16.27
C ILE A 156 -26.78 -9.88 -16.58
N ILE A 157 -25.82 -9.73 -15.67
CA ILE A 157 -24.69 -8.83 -15.82
C ILE A 157 -23.44 -9.67 -16.07
N ARG A 158 -22.73 -9.41 -17.20
CA ARG A 158 -21.50 -10.11 -17.56
C ARG A 158 -20.31 -9.18 -17.39
N LEU A 159 -19.50 -9.47 -16.38
CA LEU A 159 -18.24 -8.78 -16.15
C LEU A 159 -17.16 -9.49 -16.99
N GLY A 160 -16.60 -8.78 -17.97
CA GLY A 160 -15.70 -9.38 -18.95
C GLY A 160 -16.42 -10.26 -19.97
N ASP A 161 -17.49 -9.75 -20.58
CA ASP A 161 -18.28 -10.48 -21.57
C ASP A 161 -17.42 -10.96 -22.75
N ARG A 162 -17.34 -12.29 -22.95
CA ARG A 162 -16.54 -12.95 -23.98
C ARG A 162 -17.29 -13.26 -25.27
N ARG A 163 -18.58 -13.04 -25.32
CA ARG A 163 -19.42 -13.47 -26.46
C ARG A 163 -19.04 -12.83 -27.79
N MET A 164 -18.41 -11.65 -27.76
CA MET A 164 -17.89 -10.97 -28.96
C MET A 164 -16.38 -11.21 -29.21
N GLY A 165 -15.76 -12.14 -28.47
CA GLY A 165 -14.35 -12.52 -28.65
C GLY A 165 -13.38 -11.73 -27.79
N GLY A 166 -13.85 -10.97 -26.79
CA GLY A 166 -13.01 -10.31 -25.79
C GLY A 166 -12.26 -11.29 -24.86
N PRO A 167 -11.18 -10.86 -24.22
CA PRO A 167 -10.37 -11.73 -23.34
C PRO A 167 -11.05 -12.02 -21.99
N GLY A 168 -12.07 -11.26 -21.62
CA GLY A 168 -12.68 -11.29 -20.30
C GLY A 168 -12.29 -10.08 -19.44
N THR A 169 -12.45 -10.19 -18.12
CA THR A 169 -11.97 -9.21 -17.13
C THR A 169 -10.79 -9.75 -16.35
N ARG A 170 -9.79 -8.90 -16.05
CA ARG A 170 -8.69 -9.26 -15.18
C ARG A 170 -9.12 -9.11 -13.72
N VAL A 171 -9.11 -10.24 -13.03
CA VAL A 171 -9.39 -10.32 -11.58
C VAL A 171 -8.34 -9.52 -10.81
N GLN A 172 -8.68 -9.07 -9.58
CA GLN A 172 -7.68 -8.43 -8.72
C GLN A 172 -6.43 -9.30 -8.54
N THR A 173 -5.28 -8.67 -8.30
CA THR A 173 -3.98 -9.36 -8.33
C THR A 173 -3.54 -9.92 -6.98
N PHE A 174 -4.30 -9.70 -5.91
CA PHE A 174 -3.98 -10.19 -4.57
C PHE A 174 -5.05 -11.11 -4.01
N VAL A 175 -4.62 -12.00 -3.11
CA VAL A 175 -5.46 -13.01 -2.44
C VAL A 175 -6.46 -12.35 -1.49
N GLU A 176 -7.72 -12.76 -1.60
CA GLU A 176 -8.76 -12.40 -0.67
C GLU A 176 -9.71 -13.59 -0.45
N ASP A 177 -9.81 -14.08 0.77
CA ASP A 177 -10.59 -15.26 1.13
C ASP A 177 -12.11 -15.04 1.09
N LYS A 178 -12.54 -13.81 0.98
CA LYS A 178 -13.95 -13.40 0.93
C LYS A 178 -14.13 -12.12 0.12
N PHE A 179 -13.61 -12.11 -1.10
CA PHE A 179 -13.94 -11.01 -2.01
C PHE A 179 -15.46 -10.91 -2.15
N CYS A 180 -16.00 -9.70 -2.03
CA CYS A 180 -17.42 -9.51 -1.90
C CYS A 180 -17.94 -8.57 -2.99
N PHE A 181 -18.88 -9.05 -3.81
CA PHE A 181 -19.82 -8.16 -4.50
C PHE A 181 -21.06 -7.97 -3.63
N ARG A 182 -21.25 -6.78 -3.13
CA ARG A 182 -22.46 -6.36 -2.41
C ARG A 182 -23.41 -5.66 -3.36
N SER A 183 -24.64 -6.13 -3.44
CA SER A 183 -25.61 -5.62 -4.39
C SER A 183 -26.67 -4.76 -3.73
N TYR A 184 -27.12 -3.76 -4.48
CA TYR A 184 -28.18 -2.85 -4.06
C TYR A 184 -29.16 -2.63 -5.23
N VAL A 185 -30.42 -2.43 -4.90
CA VAL A 185 -31.44 -2.06 -5.86
C VAL A 185 -32.21 -0.83 -5.37
N ASP A 186 -32.47 0.11 -6.26
CA ASP A 186 -33.50 1.13 -6.13
C ASP A 186 -34.62 0.76 -7.10
N PRO A 187 -35.66 0.04 -6.64
CA PRO A 187 -36.65 -0.52 -7.52
C PRO A 187 -37.61 0.52 -8.14
N LEU A 188 -37.54 1.76 -7.66
CA LEU A 188 -38.48 2.82 -8.03
C LEU A 188 -37.79 4.04 -8.71
N GLY A 189 -36.48 4.03 -8.91
CA GLY A 189 -35.75 5.16 -9.48
C GLY A 189 -35.72 6.42 -8.58
N THR A 190 -35.75 6.24 -7.28
CA THR A 190 -35.84 7.33 -6.27
C THR A 190 -34.51 7.67 -5.62
N SER A 191 -33.43 7.03 -6.03
CA SER A 191 -32.11 7.05 -5.39
C SER A 191 -32.10 6.52 -3.94
N ARG A 192 -33.11 5.75 -3.56
CA ARG A 192 -33.21 5.06 -2.28
C ARG A 192 -32.88 3.59 -2.46
N PHE A 193 -31.63 3.25 -2.21
CA PHE A 193 -31.11 1.90 -2.40
C PHE A 193 -31.41 1.00 -1.21
N VAL A 194 -31.87 -0.21 -1.51
CA VAL A 194 -32.03 -1.30 -0.56
C VAL A 194 -30.97 -2.36 -0.86
N ALA A 195 -30.31 -2.86 0.17
CA ALA A 195 -29.36 -3.95 0.01
C ALA A 195 -30.08 -5.24 -0.43
N VAL A 196 -29.59 -5.88 -1.48
CA VAL A 196 -30.06 -7.20 -1.88
C VAL A 196 -29.47 -8.23 -0.89
N PRO A 197 -30.31 -9.05 -0.25
CA PRO A 197 -29.85 -9.99 0.76
C PRO A 197 -28.91 -11.07 0.21
N GLY A 198 -27.78 -11.27 0.87
CA GLY A 198 -26.78 -12.26 0.52
C GLY A 198 -25.76 -11.70 -0.47
N ASP A 199 -24.62 -11.29 0.08
CA ASP A 199 -23.48 -10.88 -0.73
C ASP A 199 -22.98 -12.04 -1.59
N VAL A 200 -22.50 -11.75 -2.80
CA VAL A 200 -21.77 -12.72 -3.62
C VAL A 200 -20.34 -12.78 -3.09
N ILE A 201 -19.93 -13.93 -2.59
CA ILE A 201 -18.60 -14.17 -2.05
C ILE A 201 -17.79 -15.02 -3.02
N ILE A 202 -16.57 -14.61 -3.29
CA ILE A 202 -15.64 -15.30 -4.19
C ILE A 202 -14.29 -15.41 -3.47
N ASP A 203 -13.73 -16.62 -3.41
CA ASP A 203 -12.37 -16.85 -2.95
C ASP A 203 -11.38 -16.50 -4.06
N ILE A 204 -10.53 -15.51 -3.83
CA ILE A 204 -9.43 -15.18 -4.73
C ILE A 204 -8.15 -15.80 -4.17
N VAL A 205 -7.57 -16.70 -4.92
CA VAL A 205 -6.44 -17.54 -4.49
C VAL A 205 -5.18 -17.22 -5.30
N ALA A 206 -4.01 -17.55 -4.74
CA ALA A 206 -2.74 -17.43 -5.45
C ALA A 206 -2.69 -18.32 -6.70
N GLY A 207 -1.91 -17.88 -7.69
CA GLY A 207 -1.58 -18.65 -8.88
C GLY A 207 -0.49 -19.68 -8.63
N ALA A 208 0.01 -20.27 -9.74
CA ALA A 208 1.17 -21.17 -9.70
C ALA A 208 2.44 -20.42 -9.25
N PRO A 209 3.40 -21.10 -8.62
CA PRO A 209 4.67 -20.49 -8.24
C PRO A 209 5.41 -19.90 -9.44
N ALA A 210 5.94 -18.69 -9.26
CA ALA A 210 6.75 -17.97 -10.25
C ALA A 210 8.12 -17.56 -9.67
N ALA A 211 8.22 -17.45 -8.34
CA ALA A 211 9.46 -17.10 -7.66
C ALA A 211 9.51 -17.69 -6.24
N LEU A 212 10.72 -17.93 -5.77
CA LEU A 212 11.00 -18.11 -4.35
C LEU A 212 11.35 -16.75 -3.71
N ALA A 213 11.10 -16.62 -2.41
CA ALA A 213 11.54 -15.50 -1.59
C ALA A 213 12.24 -16.03 -0.33
N LEU A 214 13.38 -15.43 0.02
CA LEU A 214 14.10 -15.66 1.27
C LEU A 214 13.99 -14.40 2.14
N VAL A 215 13.52 -14.56 3.38
CA VAL A 215 13.29 -13.47 4.31
C VAL A 215 13.93 -13.78 5.65
N GLY A 216 14.83 -12.92 6.12
CA GLY A 216 15.54 -13.09 7.39
C GLY A 216 16.15 -11.77 7.89
N PRO A 217 16.88 -11.81 9.01
CA PRO A 217 17.63 -10.63 9.49
C PRO A 217 18.73 -10.29 8.49
N ARG A 218 19.09 -9.00 8.41
CA ARG A 218 20.18 -8.54 7.55
C ARG A 218 21.50 -8.36 8.33
N LEU A 219 21.40 -8.06 9.63
CA LEU A 219 22.55 -7.87 10.52
C LEU A 219 22.29 -8.56 11.86
N VAL A 220 23.25 -9.41 12.28
CA VAL A 220 23.21 -10.13 13.55
C VAL A 220 24.60 -10.17 14.21
N LYS A 221 24.64 -10.28 15.56
CA LYS A 221 25.88 -10.58 16.28
C LYS A 221 26.25 -12.06 16.16
N PRO A 222 27.54 -12.41 16.14
CA PRO A 222 27.99 -13.79 16.15
C PRO A 222 27.34 -14.61 17.29
N GLY A 223 26.97 -15.84 17.00
CA GLY A 223 26.32 -16.74 17.94
C GLY A 223 24.83 -16.45 18.21
N THR A 224 24.29 -15.31 17.76
CA THR A 224 22.85 -15.01 17.93
C THR A 224 22.01 -15.96 17.08
N PRO A 225 21.00 -16.61 17.67
CA PRO A 225 20.04 -17.44 16.91
C PRO A 225 19.22 -16.58 15.96
N PHE A 226 19.03 -17.06 14.73
CA PHE A 226 18.13 -16.47 13.75
C PHE A 226 17.55 -17.56 12.82
N ALA A 227 16.42 -17.26 12.20
CA ALA A 227 15.80 -18.07 11.17
C ALA A 227 15.73 -17.25 9.86
N VAL A 228 15.86 -17.96 8.74
CA VAL A 228 15.53 -17.44 7.41
C VAL A 228 14.31 -18.19 6.91
N ARG A 229 13.26 -17.47 6.55
CA ARG A 229 12.05 -18.05 5.97
C ARG A 229 12.19 -18.16 4.47
N ILE A 230 11.65 -19.22 3.92
CA ILE A 230 11.56 -19.42 2.48
C ILE A 230 10.10 -19.61 2.10
N ASN A 231 9.65 -18.95 1.06
CA ASN A 231 8.28 -18.97 0.59
C ASN A 231 8.23 -19.10 -0.94
N ALA A 232 7.19 -19.73 -1.47
CA ALA A 232 6.87 -19.70 -2.89
C ALA A 232 5.80 -18.63 -3.17
N HIS A 233 6.02 -17.82 -4.20
CA HIS A 233 5.14 -16.73 -4.60
C HIS A 233 4.70 -16.89 -6.05
N ASP A 234 3.44 -16.52 -6.34
CA ASP A 234 2.98 -16.42 -7.72
C ASP A 234 3.55 -15.17 -8.43
N ARG A 235 3.22 -15.01 -9.70
CA ARG A 235 3.67 -13.86 -10.51
C ARG A 235 3.30 -12.49 -9.91
N TRP A 236 2.25 -12.43 -9.07
CA TRP A 236 1.77 -11.21 -8.44
C TRP A 236 2.30 -11.01 -7.01
N GLY A 237 3.18 -11.90 -6.55
CA GLY A 237 3.75 -11.87 -5.22
C GLY A 237 2.84 -12.42 -4.13
N ASN A 238 1.77 -13.13 -4.47
CA ASN A 238 0.95 -13.82 -3.49
C ASN A 238 1.64 -15.10 -3.01
N ALA A 239 1.62 -15.34 -1.70
CA ALA A 239 2.12 -16.59 -1.16
C ALA A 239 1.27 -17.78 -1.65
N CYS A 240 1.91 -18.72 -2.33
CA CYS A 240 1.25 -19.92 -2.86
C CYS A 240 0.86 -20.89 -1.75
N VAL A 241 -0.19 -21.68 -1.99
CA VAL A 241 -0.66 -22.71 -1.04
C VAL A 241 -0.20 -24.10 -1.48
N ASP A 242 -0.45 -24.47 -2.74
CA ASP A 242 -0.28 -25.82 -3.26
C ASP A 242 0.99 -26.02 -4.09
N SER A 243 2.07 -25.32 -3.77
CA SER A 243 3.35 -25.54 -4.44
C SER A 243 4.14 -26.65 -3.74
N GLY A 244 3.73 -27.90 -3.92
CA GLY A 244 4.53 -29.05 -3.50
C GLY A 244 5.84 -29.10 -4.28
N GLY A 245 6.93 -29.54 -3.64
CA GLY A 245 8.21 -29.74 -4.27
C GLY A 245 9.37 -29.59 -3.31
N GLU A 246 10.49 -30.22 -3.69
CA GLU A 246 11.74 -30.06 -2.97
C GLU A 246 12.36 -28.68 -3.28
N VAL A 247 12.94 -28.07 -2.26
CA VAL A 247 13.70 -26.82 -2.37
C VAL A 247 15.12 -27.09 -1.90
N GLU A 248 16.08 -26.88 -2.77
CA GLU A 248 17.48 -26.91 -2.42
C GLU A 248 17.96 -25.57 -1.91
N ILE A 249 18.59 -25.60 -0.74
CA ILE A 249 19.13 -24.43 -0.06
C ILE A 249 20.64 -24.60 0.08
N THR A 250 21.37 -23.61 -0.37
CA THR A 250 22.81 -23.53 -0.22
C THR A 250 23.21 -22.22 0.45
N ALA A 251 24.30 -22.23 1.25
CA ALA A 251 24.85 -20.99 1.74
C ALA A 251 26.38 -20.98 1.67
N THR A 252 26.92 -19.80 1.38
CA THR A 252 28.36 -19.52 1.44
C THR A 252 28.64 -18.45 2.50
N LEU A 253 29.73 -18.61 3.26
CA LEU A 253 30.27 -17.59 4.16
C LEU A 253 31.53 -17.03 3.53
N ASP A 254 31.55 -15.73 3.24
CA ASP A 254 32.63 -15.05 2.50
C ASP A 254 33.07 -15.83 1.24
N GLY A 255 32.08 -16.34 0.48
CA GLY A 255 32.27 -17.11 -0.75
C GLY A 255 32.57 -18.61 -0.58
N ASN A 256 32.84 -19.09 0.65
CA ASN A 256 33.10 -20.50 0.91
C ASN A 256 31.81 -21.26 1.27
N ALA A 257 31.59 -22.41 0.63
CA ALA A 257 30.39 -23.22 0.89
C ALA A 257 30.41 -23.74 2.35
N VAL A 258 29.34 -23.47 3.10
CA VAL A 258 29.22 -23.81 4.53
C VAL A 258 27.91 -24.54 4.87
N TYR A 259 26.93 -24.58 3.96
CA TYR A 259 25.63 -25.17 4.21
C TYR A 259 24.99 -25.68 2.90
N GLY A 260 24.31 -26.81 3.01
CA GLY A 260 23.50 -27.38 1.94
C GLY A 260 22.44 -28.32 2.51
N LYS A 261 21.20 -28.13 2.10
CA LYS A 261 20.04 -28.90 2.59
C LYS A 261 18.91 -28.86 1.57
N THR A 262 18.22 -29.99 1.43
CA THR A 262 16.94 -30.08 0.72
C THR A 262 15.81 -30.09 1.74
N ILE A 263 14.78 -29.33 1.51
CA ILE A 263 13.57 -29.24 2.34
C ILE A 263 12.32 -29.42 1.50
N GLU A 264 11.23 -29.79 2.16
CA GLU A 264 9.89 -29.74 1.59
C GLU A 264 9.12 -28.59 2.26
N PHE A 265 8.21 -27.92 1.50
CA PHE A 265 7.34 -26.91 2.07
C PHE A 265 6.26 -27.50 3.00
N ASP A 266 5.95 -26.81 4.08
CA ASP A 266 4.69 -27.01 4.80
C ASP A 266 3.57 -26.32 4.00
N THR A 267 2.66 -27.11 3.42
CA THR A 267 1.57 -26.63 2.56
C THR A 267 0.22 -26.55 3.27
N LYS A 268 0.19 -26.60 4.61
CA LYS A 268 -1.08 -26.52 5.36
C LYS A 268 -1.81 -25.19 5.19
N ARG A 269 -1.06 -24.11 5.07
CA ARG A 269 -1.63 -22.78 4.86
C ARG A 269 -0.97 -22.05 3.70
N TRP A 270 0.36 -22.10 3.64
CA TRP A 270 1.19 -21.54 2.57
C TRP A 270 2.35 -22.48 2.30
N ALA A 271 2.89 -22.44 1.08
CA ALA A 271 4.11 -23.13 0.74
C ALA A 271 5.31 -22.36 1.33
N ASN A 272 5.65 -22.68 2.57
CA ASN A 272 6.73 -22.02 3.29
C ASN A 272 7.51 -22.99 4.19
N ALA A 273 8.72 -22.57 4.58
CA ALA A 273 9.54 -23.24 5.59
C ALA A 273 10.42 -22.23 6.34
N ALA A 274 10.99 -22.65 7.48
CA ALA A 274 11.98 -21.89 8.22
C ALA A 274 13.29 -22.67 8.30
N ILE A 275 14.41 -21.98 8.11
CA ILE A 275 15.77 -22.51 8.21
C ILE A 275 16.40 -21.90 9.45
N GLU A 276 16.67 -22.70 10.48
CA GLU A 276 17.14 -22.26 11.80
C GLU A 276 18.57 -22.72 12.11
N ASP A 277 19.09 -23.66 11.32
CA ASP A 277 20.39 -24.33 11.52
C ASP A 277 21.53 -23.73 10.70
N LEU A 278 21.38 -22.48 10.25
CA LEU A 278 22.39 -21.73 9.50
C LEU A 278 23.63 -21.41 10.36
N PRO A 279 24.83 -21.32 9.74
CA PRO A 279 26.05 -20.89 10.40
C PRO A 279 25.94 -19.49 11.02
N ARG A 280 26.63 -19.30 12.16
CA ARG A 280 26.60 -18.05 12.96
C ARG A 280 27.99 -17.48 13.21
N ALA A 281 29.00 -17.92 12.44
CA ALA A 281 30.34 -17.36 12.48
C ALA A 281 30.40 -15.99 11.81
N PRO A 282 31.29 -15.08 12.24
CA PRO A 282 31.48 -13.77 11.61
C PRO A 282 31.72 -13.86 10.10
N GLY A 283 31.15 -12.96 9.32
CA GLY A 283 31.27 -12.86 7.87
C GLY A 283 29.97 -12.51 7.17
N GLU A 284 29.95 -12.46 5.85
CA GLU A 284 28.74 -12.34 5.02
C GLU A 284 28.26 -13.73 4.59
N LEU A 285 27.09 -14.12 5.08
CA LEU A 285 26.41 -15.34 4.71
C LEU A 285 25.47 -15.05 3.53
N ALA A 286 25.77 -15.61 2.35
CA ALA A 286 24.91 -15.56 1.16
C ALA A 286 24.13 -16.88 1.04
N ILE A 287 22.80 -16.78 1.10
CA ILE A 287 21.86 -17.92 1.11
C ILE A 287 21.12 -17.93 -0.20
N ARG A 288 21.13 -19.05 -0.93
CA ARG A 288 20.37 -19.28 -2.17
C ARG A 288 19.36 -20.38 -1.96
N ALA A 289 18.25 -20.23 -2.64
CA ALA A 289 17.21 -21.26 -2.70
C ALA A 289 16.70 -21.41 -4.13
N HIS A 290 16.54 -22.63 -4.60
CA HIS A 290 15.95 -22.93 -5.90
C HIS A 290 15.13 -24.23 -5.84
N MET A 291 14.17 -24.38 -6.77
CA MET A 291 13.36 -25.60 -6.92
C MET A 291 13.93 -26.45 -8.06
N PRO A 292 14.53 -27.63 -7.77
CA PRO A 292 15.05 -28.52 -8.80
C PRO A 292 13.96 -28.91 -9.80
N GLY A 293 14.24 -28.74 -11.09
CA GLY A 293 13.30 -29.12 -12.17
C GLY A 293 12.18 -28.13 -12.45
N ALA A 294 12.04 -27.05 -11.69
CA ALA A 294 11.07 -25.95 -11.92
C ALA A 294 11.76 -24.73 -12.53
N LEU A 295 12.17 -24.82 -13.80
CA LEU A 295 12.95 -23.79 -14.50
C LEU A 295 12.24 -22.44 -14.63
N ASP A 296 10.91 -22.44 -14.52
CA ASP A 296 10.08 -21.22 -14.60
C ASP A 296 9.92 -20.52 -13.24
N VAL A 297 10.46 -21.09 -12.15
CA VAL A 297 10.42 -20.49 -10.81
C VAL A 297 11.76 -19.79 -10.54
N ALA A 298 11.71 -18.47 -10.38
CA ALA A 298 12.91 -17.69 -10.08
C ALA A 298 13.49 -18.08 -8.72
N GLU A 299 14.81 -18.24 -8.68
CA GLU A 299 15.55 -18.52 -7.44
C GLU A 299 15.57 -17.30 -6.50
N ALA A 300 15.76 -17.55 -5.20
CA ALA A 300 15.92 -16.51 -4.20
C ALA A 300 17.36 -16.40 -3.70
N LEU A 301 17.76 -15.17 -3.36
CA LEU A 301 19.05 -14.85 -2.75
C LEU A 301 18.84 -13.90 -1.56
N HIS A 302 19.44 -14.22 -0.42
CA HIS A 302 19.39 -13.37 0.78
C HIS A 302 20.79 -13.31 1.42
N TYR A 303 21.11 -12.18 2.01
CA TYR A 303 22.39 -11.95 2.69
C TYR A 303 22.17 -11.65 4.16
N VAL A 304 22.95 -12.30 5.03
CA VAL A 304 23.02 -12.01 6.47
C VAL A 304 24.45 -11.63 6.82
N THR A 305 24.65 -10.40 7.29
CA THR A 305 25.94 -9.97 7.80
C THR A 305 26.04 -10.32 9.28
N ILE A 306 27.03 -11.10 9.67
CA ILE A 306 27.29 -11.55 11.03
C ILE A 306 28.52 -10.77 11.55
N ASP A 307 28.31 -9.79 12.44
CA ASP A 307 29.35 -8.84 12.85
C ASP A 307 29.22 -8.44 14.32
N GLU A 308 30.32 -8.50 15.07
CA GLU A 308 30.43 -8.07 16.48
C GLU A 308 30.03 -6.60 16.68
N ARG A 309 30.22 -5.76 15.66
CA ARG A 309 29.89 -4.32 15.70
C ARG A 309 28.40 -4.02 15.58
N ALA A 310 27.54 -5.03 15.40
CA ALA A 310 26.09 -4.83 15.43
C ALA A 310 25.66 -4.14 16.75
N PRO A 311 24.80 -3.11 16.70
CA PRO A 311 24.43 -2.33 17.91
C PRO A 311 23.58 -3.12 18.90
N CYS A 312 22.94 -4.19 18.46
CA CYS A 312 22.07 -5.06 19.23
C CYS A 312 22.23 -6.52 18.74
N PRO A 313 21.66 -7.53 19.40
CA PRO A 313 21.81 -8.93 18.99
C PRO A 313 21.41 -9.18 17.53
N ARG A 314 20.32 -8.59 17.09
CA ARG A 314 19.90 -8.51 15.69
C ARG A 314 19.01 -7.28 15.47
N ILE A 315 18.98 -6.73 14.26
CA ILE A 315 18.00 -5.72 13.88
C ILE A 315 16.64 -6.38 13.75
N PHE A 316 15.62 -5.75 14.34
CA PHE A 316 14.23 -6.16 14.20
C PHE A 316 13.55 -5.38 13.09
N TYR A 317 12.55 -6.00 12.44
CA TYR A 317 11.78 -5.37 11.38
C TYR A 317 10.30 -5.38 11.72
N GLY A 318 9.65 -4.22 11.57
CA GLY A 318 8.26 -4.03 11.92
C GLY A 318 7.43 -3.37 10.82
N ASP A 319 6.15 -3.76 10.80
CA ASP A 319 5.09 -3.07 10.06
C ASP A 319 4.02 -2.62 11.06
N LEU A 320 3.94 -1.30 11.28
CA LEU A 320 3.08 -0.68 12.29
C LEU A 320 1.79 -0.10 11.72
N HIS A 321 1.44 -0.46 10.45
CA HIS A 321 0.26 0.06 9.78
C HIS A 321 -0.35 -1.00 8.86
N VAL A 322 -1.25 -1.84 9.42
CA VAL A 322 -1.84 -3.00 8.71
C VAL A 322 -3.34 -3.05 8.93
N HIS A 323 -4.11 -2.81 7.87
CA HIS A 323 -5.57 -2.91 7.87
C HIS A 323 -6.08 -4.33 7.65
N ALA A 324 -7.33 -4.59 8.02
CA ALA A 324 -8.01 -5.86 7.82
C ALA A 324 -9.43 -5.65 7.25
N HIS A 325 -10.11 -6.75 6.98
CA HIS A 325 -11.42 -6.74 6.32
C HIS A 325 -12.55 -6.04 7.11
N ASP A 326 -12.35 -5.85 8.39
CA ASP A 326 -13.30 -5.21 9.32
C ASP A 326 -13.32 -3.67 9.22
N THR A 327 -12.34 -3.10 8.52
CA THR A 327 -12.33 -1.69 8.12
C THR A 327 -12.06 -1.56 6.61
N VAL A 328 -10.93 -1.03 6.21
CA VAL A 328 -10.61 -0.71 4.80
C VAL A 328 -9.69 -1.73 4.11
N GLY A 329 -9.30 -2.80 4.79
CA GLY A 329 -8.40 -3.82 4.26
C GLY A 329 -9.07 -5.12 3.82
N THR A 330 -8.24 -6.12 3.51
CA THR A 330 -8.62 -7.49 3.17
C THR A 330 -8.22 -8.47 4.26
N ASN A 331 -8.80 -9.66 4.21
CA ASN A 331 -8.53 -10.78 5.11
C ASN A 331 -8.72 -10.43 6.61
N SER A 332 -8.73 -11.42 7.47
CA SER A 332 -8.92 -11.20 8.90
C SER A 332 -7.66 -10.66 9.58
N PRO A 333 -7.78 -9.98 10.74
CA PRO A 333 -6.61 -9.61 11.55
C PRO A 333 -5.69 -10.80 11.85
N ALA A 334 -6.26 -11.98 12.10
CA ALA A 334 -5.50 -13.21 12.34
C ALA A 334 -4.76 -13.72 11.09
N TYR A 335 -5.37 -13.58 9.90
CA TYR A 335 -4.70 -13.91 8.64
C TYR A 335 -3.51 -12.98 8.42
N ASN A 336 -3.71 -11.66 8.50
CA ASN A 336 -2.66 -10.68 8.25
C ASN A 336 -1.51 -10.80 9.25
N THR A 337 -1.82 -11.05 10.53
CA THR A 337 -0.79 -11.26 11.57
C THR A 337 0.02 -12.53 11.31
N ALA A 338 -0.64 -13.62 10.93
CA ALA A 338 0.05 -14.86 10.58
C ALA A 338 0.89 -14.70 9.30
N TYR A 339 0.39 -13.98 8.28
CA TYR A 339 1.16 -13.65 7.07
C TYR A 339 2.41 -12.85 7.43
N GLY A 340 2.28 -11.80 8.24
CA GLY A 340 3.40 -10.99 8.72
C GLY A 340 4.46 -11.83 9.43
N ARG A 341 4.05 -12.79 10.28
CA ARG A 341 4.94 -13.69 10.99
C ARG A 341 5.58 -14.75 10.09
N ASP A 342 4.78 -15.48 9.31
CA ASP A 342 5.18 -16.72 8.66
C ASP A 342 5.73 -16.52 7.23
N ILE A 343 5.23 -15.52 6.51
CA ILE A 343 5.62 -15.17 5.14
C ILE A 343 6.58 -13.99 5.13
N ALA A 344 6.16 -12.85 5.65
CA ALA A 344 6.97 -11.64 5.65
C ALA A 344 8.07 -11.62 6.73
N GLY A 345 8.08 -12.59 7.67
CA GLY A 345 9.12 -12.71 8.69
C GLY A 345 9.28 -11.47 9.56
N LEU A 346 8.18 -10.77 9.86
CA LEU A 346 8.21 -9.60 10.74
C LEU A 346 8.48 -10.00 12.19
N ASP A 347 9.21 -9.16 12.89
CA ASP A 347 9.42 -9.25 14.34
C ASP A 347 8.38 -8.43 15.11
N VAL A 348 7.89 -7.35 14.49
CA VAL A 348 6.89 -6.45 15.06
C VAL A 348 5.77 -6.23 14.05
N ILE A 349 4.52 -6.36 14.48
CA ILE A 349 3.35 -6.13 13.63
C ILE A 349 2.25 -5.42 14.39
N SER A 350 1.45 -4.62 13.68
CA SER A 350 0.23 -4.04 14.22
C SER A 350 -1.03 -4.60 13.55
N TYR A 351 -2.14 -4.43 14.24
CA TYR A 351 -3.47 -4.37 13.67
C TYR A 351 -3.96 -2.94 13.74
N THR A 352 -4.25 -2.33 12.59
CA THR A 352 -4.65 -0.93 12.48
C THR A 352 -6.12 -0.83 12.10
N ALA A 353 -6.92 -0.19 12.94
CA ALA A 353 -8.34 0.01 12.71
C ALA A 353 -8.63 1.48 12.37
N ASN A 354 -9.26 1.73 11.22
CA ASN A 354 -9.80 3.06 10.93
C ASN A 354 -10.86 3.44 11.95
N ASP A 355 -10.72 4.60 12.56
CA ASP A 355 -11.59 5.10 13.63
C ASP A 355 -13.05 5.29 13.22
N PHE A 356 -13.31 5.65 11.96
CA PHE A 356 -14.66 5.92 11.46
C PHE A 356 -15.43 4.68 10.99
N GLN A 357 -14.78 3.53 10.84
CA GLN A 357 -15.42 2.30 10.35
C GLN A 357 -15.43 1.17 11.35
N ILE A 358 -14.53 1.16 12.32
CA ILE A 358 -14.43 0.09 13.31
C ILE A 358 -15.67 0.05 14.19
N THR A 359 -16.16 -1.16 14.49
CA THR A 359 -17.18 -1.40 15.52
C THR A 359 -16.52 -1.87 16.81
N ASP A 360 -17.21 -1.72 17.95
CA ASP A 360 -16.68 -2.16 19.24
C ASP A 360 -16.34 -3.66 19.24
N THR A 361 -17.22 -4.48 18.64
CA THR A 361 -17.01 -5.94 18.53
C THR A 361 -15.76 -6.27 17.70
N ASN A 362 -15.57 -5.60 16.56
CA ASN A 362 -14.41 -5.83 15.70
C ASN A 362 -13.13 -5.32 16.35
N TRP A 363 -13.18 -4.18 17.04
CA TRP A 363 -12.05 -3.67 17.81
C TRP A 363 -11.60 -4.66 18.88
N GLU A 364 -12.56 -5.19 19.67
CA GLU A 364 -12.28 -6.20 20.67
C GLU A 364 -11.64 -7.46 20.07
N LEU A 365 -12.14 -7.91 18.92
CA LEU A 365 -11.58 -9.05 18.19
C LEU A 365 -10.16 -8.77 17.69
N GLY A 366 -9.91 -7.61 17.12
CA GLY A 366 -8.58 -7.19 16.65
C GLY A 366 -7.56 -7.10 17.80
N VAL A 367 -7.93 -6.45 18.91
CA VAL A 367 -7.09 -6.37 20.11
C VAL A 367 -6.81 -7.75 20.69
N LYS A 368 -7.83 -8.60 20.77
CA LYS A 368 -7.68 -9.99 21.24
C LYS A 368 -6.69 -10.75 20.33
N THR A 369 -6.80 -10.59 19.03
CA THR A 369 -5.86 -11.19 18.06
C THR A 369 -4.43 -10.73 18.33
N MET A 370 -4.20 -9.43 18.57
CA MET A 370 -2.86 -8.91 18.89
C MET A 370 -2.30 -9.51 20.19
N HIS A 371 -3.15 -9.80 21.19
CA HIS A 371 -2.73 -10.46 22.43
C HIS A 371 -2.44 -11.96 22.24
N GLU A 372 -3.22 -12.65 21.43
CA GLU A 372 -3.05 -14.09 21.17
C GLU A 372 -1.78 -14.39 20.33
N PHE A 373 -1.44 -13.52 19.39
CA PHE A 373 -0.24 -13.68 18.57
C PHE A 373 1.03 -13.15 19.23
N HIS A 374 0.91 -12.21 20.16
CA HIS A 374 2.07 -11.63 20.84
C HIS A 374 2.81 -12.68 21.68
N LYS A 375 4.12 -12.79 21.42
CA LYS A 375 5.01 -13.66 22.18
C LYS A 375 6.41 -13.05 22.22
N ASP A 376 6.87 -12.71 23.42
CA ASP A 376 8.21 -12.18 23.64
C ASP A 376 9.27 -13.11 23.06
N GLY A 377 10.23 -12.54 22.36
CA GLY A 377 11.29 -13.23 21.63
C GLY A 377 10.91 -13.77 20.25
N GLU A 378 9.61 -13.80 19.87
CA GLU A 378 9.15 -14.32 18.59
C GLU A 378 8.41 -13.27 17.74
N LEU A 379 7.38 -12.61 18.31
CA LEU A 379 6.58 -11.59 17.62
C LEU A 379 5.99 -10.60 18.59
N VAL A 380 6.30 -9.34 18.43
CA VAL A 380 5.67 -8.24 19.19
C VAL A 380 4.48 -7.70 18.39
N CYS A 381 3.31 -7.68 19.02
CA CYS A 381 2.07 -7.19 18.40
C CYS A 381 1.54 -5.97 19.14
N TYR A 382 1.11 -4.93 18.36
CA TYR A 382 0.47 -3.73 18.89
C TYR A 382 -0.90 -3.50 18.26
N PRO A 383 -1.96 -3.21 19.06
CA PRO A 383 -3.15 -2.58 18.54
C PRO A 383 -2.84 -1.13 18.12
N VAL A 384 -3.44 -0.69 17.02
CA VAL A 384 -3.29 0.66 16.47
C VAL A 384 -4.66 1.20 16.05
N GLN A 385 -4.93 2.44 16.39
CA GLN A 385 -6.03 3.21 15.83
C GLN A 385 -5.48 4.13 14.75
N GLU A 386 -6.01 4.07 13.54
CA GLU A 386 -5.79 5.13 12.56
C GLU A 386 -6.86 6.22 12.74
N TRP A 387 -6.43 7.37 13.23
CA TRP A 387 -7.26 8.55 13.26
C TRP A 387 -7.26 9.21 11.87
N CYS A 388 -8.43 9.19 11.22
CA CYS A 388 -8.59 9.64 9.84
C CYS A 388 -9.13 11.08 9.80
N GLY A 389 -8.31 12.05 10.12
CA GLY A 389 -8.65 13.47 10.00
C GLY A 389 -8.58 13.94 8.54
N SER A 390 -9.57 14.74 8.07
CA SER A 390 -9.41 15.49 6.82
C SER A 390 -8.11 16.29 6.84
N SER A 391 -7.51 16.57 5.68
CA SER A 391 -6.24 17.32 5.64
C SER A 391 -6.30 18.63 6.41
N THR A 392 -7.44 19.36 6.34
CA THR A 392 -7.67 20.59 7.13
C THR A 392 -7.81 20.35 8.63
N ALA A 393 -8.03 19.13 9.09
CA ALA A 393 -8.12 18.75 10.50
C ALA A 393 -6.78 18.29 11.09
N GLY A 394 -5.78 18.05 10.25
CA GLY A 394 -4.45 17.55 10.61
C GLY A 394 -3.92 16.44 9.71
N GLY A 395 -4.79 15.74 8.97
CA GLY A 395 -4.45 14.57 8.16
C GLY A 395 -4.49 13.28 8.97
N ASP A 396 -4.00 12.20 8.38
CA ASP A 396 -4.06 10.86 8.97
C ASP A 396 -2.94 10.66 10.01
N HIS A 397 -3.28 10.00 11.14
CA HIS A 397 -2.37 9.72 12.26
C HIS A 397 -2.63 8.33 12.83
N ASN A 398 -1.59 7.53 12.96
CA ASN A 398 -1.67 6.26 13.69
C ASN A 398 -1.38 6.46 15.17
N VAL A 399 -2.23 5.95 16.04
CA VAL A 399 -2.01 5.87 17.48
C VAL A 399 -1.64 4.43 17.85
N VAL A 400 -0.37 4.20 18.13
CA VAL A 400 0.13 2.89 18.58
C VAL A 400 0.02 2.79 20.10
N PHE A 401 -0.73 1.79 20.56
CA PHE A 401 -0.88 1.50 21.98
C PHE A 401 0.25 0.60 22.47
N LEU A 402 1.27 1.18 23.09
CA LEU A 402 2.52 0.48 23.47
C LEU A 402 2.37 -0.40 24.73
N HIS A 403 1.31 -0.18 25.53
CA HIS A 403 1.09 -0.97 26.73
C HIS A 403 0.42 -2.32 26.42
N GLY A 404 0.60 -3.29 27.33
CA GLY A 404 -0.01 -4.62 27.20
C GLY A 404 -1.46 -4.71 27.67
N LYS A 405 -2.15 -3.60 27.90
CA LYS A 405 -3.56 -3.57 28.34
C LYS A 405 -4.47 -3.37 27.12
N LYS A 406 -5.74 -3.78 27.23
CA LYS A 406 -6.75 -3.46 26.21
C LYS A 406 -6.88 -1.94 26.12
N PRO A 407 -6.58 -1.33 24.98
CA PRO A 407 -6.79 0.09 24.81
C PRO A 407 -8.28 0.39 24.70
N GLU A 408 -8.71 1.49 25.32
CA GLU A 408 -10.05 2.00 25.20
C GLU A 408 -10.05 3.20 24.25
N PHE A 409 -10.98 3.23 23.31
CA PHE A 409 -11.19 4.43 22.53
C PHE A 409 -11.82 5.51 23.39
N PRO A 410 -11.40 6.75 23.23
CA PRO A 410 -12.05 7.86 23.93
C PRO A 410 -13.47 8.07 23.44
N TYR A 411 -14.34 8.56 24.33
CA TYR A 411 -15.70 8.98 24.02
C TYR A 411 -15.73 10.46 23.66
N ASN A 412 -16.62 10.84 22.75
CA ASN A 412 -16.87 12.23 22.48
C ASN A 412 -17.78 12.87 23.51
N ASN A 413 -17.99 14.18 23.42
CA ASN A 413 -18.88 14.91 24.29
C ASN A 413 -20.38 14.53 24.17
N LYS A 414 -20.71 13.70 23.18
CA LYS A 414 -22.06 13.08 23.01
C LYS A 414 -22.13 11.66 23.57
N GLY A 415 -21.03 11.15 24.13
CA GLY A 415 -20.96 9.77 24.63
C GLY A 415 -20.84 8.71 23.52
N GLU A 416 -20.48 9.09 22.30
CA GLU A 416 -20.27 8.16 21.19
C GLU A 416 -18.83 7.64 21.23
N HIS A 417 -18.68 6.33 21.17
CA HIS A 417 -17.40 5.66 21.22
C HIS A 417 -16.67 5.75 19.87
N ASN A 418 -15.36 5.83 19.90
CA ASN A 418 -14.40 5.86 18.80
C ASN A 418 -14.64 6.84 17.61
N ARG A 419 -15.81 7.40 17.46
CA ARG A 419 -16.13 8.35 16.37
C ARG A 419 -15.91 9.81 16.74
N THR A 420 -15.35 10.06 17.86
CA THR A 420 -15.15 11.36 18.47
C THR A 420 -14.28 12.26 17.67
N PHE A 421 -13.21 11.68 17.17
CA PHE A 421 -12.14 12.41 16.54
C PHE A 421 -12.18 12.28 15.02
N THR A 422 -13.27 11.69 14.48
CA THR A 422 -13.40 11.49 13.05
C THR A 422 -13.80 12.77 12.36
N TRP A 423 -12.86 13.40 11.71
CA TRP A 423 -13.01 14.63 10.93
C TRP A 423 -12.65 14.37 9.47
N ASN A 424 -13.30 13.44 8.83
CA ASN A 424 -13.09 13.17 7.42
C ASN A 424 -14.34 13.47 6.59
N GLU A 425 -14.14 13.62 5.30
CA GLU A 425 -15.19 13.94 4.33
C GLU A 425 -16.24 12.85 4.15
N ASP A 426 -15.96 11.62 4.61
CA ASP A 426 -16.87 10.48 4.51
C ASP A 426 -17.88 10.43 5.67
N MET A 427 -17.66 11.26 6.71
CA MET A 427 -18.52 11.34 7.89
C MET A 427 -19.39 12.61 7.89
N LYS A 428 -20.69 12.43 7.70
CA LYS A 428 -21.65 13.53 7.79
C LYS A 428 -22.11 13.72 9.24
N GLY A 429 -22.05 14.93 9.77
CA GLY A 429 -22.76 15.33 10.96
C GLY A 429 -22.01 15.30 12.30
N THR A 430 -20.69 15.17 12.30
CA THR A 430 -19.90 15.49 13.49
C THR A 430 -19.72 17.02 13.58
N GLY A 431 -20.27 17.64 14.58
CA GLY A 431 -20.13 19.08 14.79
C GLY A 431 -18.75 19.42 15.38
N VAL A 432 -18.13 20.51 14.93
CA VAL A 432 -16.88 21.04 15.52
C VAL A 432 -17.12 21.39 16.99
N ASN A 433 -16.25 20.94 17.89
CA ASN A 433 -16.26 21.46 19.25
C ASN A 433 -15.81 22.93 19.24
N VAL A 434 -16.64 23.78 19.76
CA VAL A 434 -16.34 25.23 19.79
C VAL A 434 -15.05 25.48 20.59
N GLY A 435 -14.07 26.09 19.95
CA GLY A 435 -12.83 26.52 20.58
C GLY A 435 -11.68 25.52 20.56
N ARG A 436 -11.80 24.39 19.83
CA ARG A 436 -10.72 23.41 19.66
C ARG A 436 -10.63 22.93 18.21
N TRP A 437 -9.39 22.69 17.75
CA TRP A 437 -9.17 22.07 16.45
C TRP A 437 -9.22 20.54 16.58
N PRO A 438 -9.65 19.78 15.58
CA PRO A 438 -9.81 18.33 15.70
C PRO A 438 -8.55 17.58 16.15
N ILE A 439 -7.36 17.93 15.66
CA ILE A 439 -6.09 17.30 16.07
C ILE A 439 -5.78 17.51 17.55
N GLU A 440 -6.19 18.65 18.14
CA GLU A 440 -6.01 18.91 19.57
C GLU A 440 -6.85 17.96 20.43
N GLU A 441 -8.02 17.53 19.95
CA GLU A 441 -8.85 16.54 20.64
C GLU A 441 -8.14 15.18 20.69
N LEU A 442 -7.47 14.77 19.59
CA LEU A 442 -6.66 13.57 19.55
C LEU A 442 -5.51 13.63 20.56
N TRP A 443 -4.77 14.73 20.60
CA TRP A 443 -3.68 14.90 21.56
C TRP A 443 -4.16 14.91 23.00
N LEU A 444 -5.26 15.58 23.29
CA LEU A 444 -5.84 15.64 24.65
C LEU A 444 -6.27 14.26 25.15
N ALA A 445 -6.69 13.36 24.28
CA ALA A 445 -7.04 11.99 24.65
C ALA A 445 -5.84 11.23 25.22
N TYR A 446 -4.62 11.49 24.75
CA TYR A 446 -3.45 10.65 25.01
C TYR A 446 -2.28 11.37 25.69
N CYS A 447 -2.25 12.72 25.75
CA CYS A 447 -1.13 13.47 26.32
C CYS A 447 -0.91 13.30 27.82
N HIS A 448 -1.89 12.74 28.53
CA HIS A 448 -1.75 12.42 29.96
C HIS A 448 -0.88 11.17 30.22
N ASP A 449 -0.65 10.33 29.20
CA ASP A 449 0.15 9.10 29.29
C ASP A 449 0.98 8.90 28.00
N PRO A 450 1.90 9.81 27.68
CA PRO A 450 2.64 9.78 26.42
C PRO A 450 3.59 8.60 26.29
N GLU A 451 4.05 8.00 27.42
CA GLU A 451 4.95 6.86 27.39
C GLU A 451 4.30 5.57 26.85
N ASN A 452 2.99 5.45 26.96
CA ASN A 452 2.22 4.31 26.49
C ASN A 452 1.50 4.57 25.14
N HIS A 453 1.58 5.78 24.60
CA HIS A 453 0.96 6.16 23.35
C HIS A 453 1.99 6.78 22.40
N LEU A 454 2.12 6.21 21.21
CA LEU A 454 2.95 6.74 20.15
C LEU A 454 2.04 7.17 19.01
N ILE A 455 2.06 8.45 18.67
CA ILE A 455 1.38 8.95 17.48
C ILE A 455 2.37 9.04 16.32
N MET A 456 1.97 8.51 15.16
CA MET A 456 2.74 8.54 13.92
C MET A 456 1.91 9.21 12.82
N PRO A 457 2.17 10.50 12.49
CA PRO A 457 1.58 11.11 11.32
C PRO A 457 2.08 10.44 10.03
N HIS A 458 1.22 10.42 9.00
CA HIS A 458 1.54 9.80 7.73
C HIS A 458 0.80 10.45 6.55
N VAL A 459 1.18 10.06 5.33
CA VAL A 459 0.48 10.41 4.10
C VAL A 459 -0.27 9.17 3.61
N GLY A 460 -1.51 9.04 4.05
CA GLY A 460 -2.41 7.97 3.65
C GLY A 460 -3.45 8.44 2.63
N GLY A 461 -4.71 8.18 2.92
CA GLY A 461 -5.84 8.71 2.18
C GLY A 461 -5.96 10.23 2.25
N ARG A 462 -5.31 10.87 3.22
CA ARG A 462 -5.30 12.33 3.43
C ARG A 462 -3.86 12.80 3.66
N ARG A 463 -3.60 14.04 3.26
CA ARG A 463 -2.28 14.64 3.45
C ARG A 463 -2.09 15.05 4.90
N TYR A 464 -0.99 14.65 5.51
CA TYR A 464 -0.53 15.20 6.78
C TYR A 464 -0.23 16.70 6.65
N ILE A 465 -0.64 17.49 7.65
CA ILE A 465 -0.36 18.91 7.75
C ILE A 465 0.69 19.14 8.86
N PRO A 466 1.95 19.39 8.50
CA PRO A 466 3.04 19.53 9.48
C PRO A 466 3.01 20.84 10.26
N ASP A 467 2.00 21.67 10.10
CA ASP A 467 1.85 22.91 10.88
C ASP A 467 1.47 22.65 12.35
N TRP A 468 0.95 21.47 12.64
CA TRP A 468 0.61 21.02 13.99
C TRP A 468 1.47 19.82 14.39
N HIS A 469 2.09 19.90 15.55
CA HIS A 469 2.98 18.87 16.05
C HIS A 469 2.94 18.82 17.59
N HIS A 470 2.78 17.61 18.13
CA HIS A 470 2.85 17.36 19.58
C HIS A 470 4.14 16.58 19.93
N PRO A 471 5.21 17.25 20.45
CA PRO A 471 6.55 16.66 20.61
C PRO A 471 6.59 15.47 21.61
N GLY A 472 5.65 15.40 22.54
CA GLY A 472 5.58 14.29 23.51
C GLY A 472 4.91 13.03 22.97
N LEU A 473 3.94 13.16 22.07
CA LEU A 473 3.18 12.04 21.49
C LEU A 473 3.74 11.60 20.14
N GLU A 474 4.05 12.56 19.26
CA GLU A 474 4.56 12.29 17.92
C GLU A 474 6.08 12.15 17.98
N ARG A 475 6.55 10.90 17.89
CA ARG A 475 7.98 10.58 17.98
C ARG A 475 8.55 10.00 16.69
N LEU A 476 7.70 9.41 15.86
CA LEU A 476 8.02 8.86 14.54
C LEU A 476 7.11 9.47 13.49
N ILE A 477 7.55 9.49 12.24
CA ILE A 477 6.75 9.84 11.07
C ILE A 477 6.92 8.76 10.00
N GLU A 478 5.82 8.33 9.40
CA GLU A 478 5.84 7.33 8.34
C GLU A 478 6.13 8.01 7.00
N ILE A 479 7.29 7.69 6.41
CA ILE A 479 7.80 8.35 5.19
C ILE A 479 7.83 7.43 3.97
N SER A 480 7.35 6.20 4.12
CA SER A 480 7.15 5.27 3.02
C SER A 480 6.06 4.27 3.39
N SER A 481 5.13 4.04 2.47
CA SER A 481 4.07 3.03 2.59
C SER A 481 3.60 2.58 1.19
N SER A 482 2.55 1.75 1.10
CA SER A 482 1.98 1.39 -0.23
C SER A 482 1.41 2.59 -0.99
N TRP A 483 1.15 3.72 -0.32
CA TRP A 483 0.72 4.97 -0.96
C TRP A 483 1.85 5.69 -1.69
N GLY A 484 3.11 5.38 -1.39
CA GLY A 484 4.25 5.99 -2.04
C GLY A 484 5.44 6.25 -1.12
N HIS A 485 6.45 6.91 -1.68
CA HIS A 485 7.64 7.36 -0.97
C HIS A 485 7.57 8.86 -0.68
N PHE A 486 7.85 9.25 0.57
CA PHE A 486 7.65 10.62 1.06
C PHE A 486 8.92 11.17 1.72
N GLY A 487 10.10 10.94 1.12
CA GLY A 487 11.38 11.46 1.63
C GLY A 487 11.36 12.98 1.80
N TRP A 488 10.66 13.70 0.91
CA TRP A 488 10.44 15.14 1.00
C TRP A 488 9.74 15.55 2.32
N LEU A 489 8.82 14.73 2.82
CA LEU A 489 8.11 15.01 4.07
C LEU A 489 9.06 14.92 5.28
N TYR A 490 10.01 13.97 5.26
CA TYR A 490 11.00 13.86 6.33
C TYR A 490 11.87 15.11 6.37
N GLN A 491 12.35 15.58 5.22
CA GLN A 491 13.12 16.82 5.14
C GLN A 491 12.32 18.04 5.61
N ASP A 492 11.01 18.13 5.29
CA ASP A 492 10.15 19.25 5.73
C ASP A 492 10.01 19.30 7.26
N VAL A 493 9.75 18.16 7.92
CA VAL A 493 9.63 18.14 9.40
C VAL A 493 10.97 18.39 10.10
N ILE A 494 12.08 17.96 9.51
CA ILE A 494 13.44 18.25 10.01
C ILE A 494 13.75 19.76 9.90
N GLN A 495 13.39 20.41 8.78
CA GLN A 495 13.53 21.87 8.60
C GLN A 495 12.72 22.68 9.61
N ARG A 496 11.55 22.19 9.99
CA ARG A 496 10.69 22.80 11.03
C ARG A 496 11.23 22.63 12.45
N GLY A 497 12.29 21.85 12.63
CA GLY A 497 12.89 21.57 13.95
C GLY A 497 12.12 20.51 14.75
N TYR A 498 11.27 19.70 14.11
CA TYR A 498 10.57 18.62 14.80
C TYR A 498 11.53 17.44 15.04
N LYS A 499 11.50 16.93 16.26
CA LYS A 499 12.36 15.81 16.65
C LYS A 499 11.66 14.47 16.38
N LEU A 500 11.35 14.22 15.10
CA LEU A 500 10.72 13.00 14.61
C LEU A 500 11.77 12.03 14.08
N GLY A 501 11.58 10.75 14.36
CA GLY A 501 12.37 9.67 13.77
C GLY A 501 11.72 9.14 12.49
N ALA A 502 12.53 8.57 11.62
CA ALA A 502 12.07 7.92 10.40
C ALA A 502 11.44 6.56 10.67
N SER A 503 10.24 6.33 10.18
CA SER A 503 9.57 5.04 10.13
C SER A 503 8.95 4.79 8.76
N ALA A 504 8.70 3.54 8.43
CA ALA A 504 8.00 3.11 7.25
C ALA A 504 7.12 1.92 7.58
N SER A 505 5.98 1.82 6.96
CA SER A 505 5.00 0.76 7.22
C SER A 505 4.25 0.40 5.94
N GLY A 506 3.41 -0.63 5.98
CA GLY A 506 2.64 -1.03 4.81
C GLY A 506 1.56 -0.03 4.44
N ASP A 507 0.85 0.53 5.41
CA ASP A 507 -0.51 1.03 5.21
C ASP A 507 -1.30 0.02 4.38
N GLU A 508 -1.18 -1.24 4.84
CA GLU A 508 -1.45 -2.41 4.00
C GLU A 508 -2.95 -2.72 3.97
N HIS A 509 -3.53 -2.68 2.79
CA HIS A 509 -4.96 -2.92 2.57
C HIS A 509 -5.24 -4.26 1.87
N ARG A 510 -4.22 -4.97 1.42
CA ARG A 510 -4.34 -6.14 0.54
C ARG A 510 -3.90 -7.45 1.19
N GLY A 511 -3.71 -7.45 2.52
CA GLY A 511 -3.40 -8.64 3.29
C GLY A 511 -1.97 -9.15 3.13
N ARG A 512 -1.02 -8.29 2.74
CA ARG A 512 0.40 -8.61 2.53
C ARG A 512 1.34 -7.70 3.33
N PRO A 513 1.22 -7.64 4.67
CA PRO A 513 2.08 -6.80 5.49
C PRO A 513 3.56 -7.15 5.34
N GLY A 514 4.41 -6.15 5.59
CA GLY A 514 5.86 -6.33 5.58
C GLY A 514 6.52 -6.21 4.21
N GLY A 515 6.06 -5.30 3.36
CA GLY A 515 6.66 -5.00 2.07
C GLY A 515 6.13 -5.90 0.94
N GLY A 516 4.84 -6.23 0.98
CA GLY A 516 4.16 -6.94 -0.11
C GLY A 516 4.19 -6.16 -1.43
N LEU A 517 4.00 -6.88 -2.54
CA LEU A 517 3.99 -6.26 -3.86
C LEU A 517 2.81 -5.31 -4.03
N PRO A 518 2.99 -4.19 -4.75
CA PRO A 518 1.93 -3.24 -5.01
C PRO A 518 0.87 -3.82 -5.94
N GLY A 519 -0.34 -3.29 -5.82
CA GLY A 519 -1.37 -3.40 -6.84
C GLY A 519 -1.31 -2.24 -7.81
N THR A 520 -2.20 -2.23 -8.78
CA THR A 520 -2.39 -1.06 -9.66
C THR A 520 -3.23 0.02 -8.97
N GLN A 521 -3.16 1.24 -9.46
CA GLN A 521 -3.96 2.41 -9.11
C GLN A 521 -3.56 3.09 -7.78
N VAL A 522 -4.28 2.82 -6.66
CA VAL A 522 -4.13 3.66 -5.46
C VAL A 522 -2.92 3.29 -4.61
N PHE A 523 -2.55 2.01 -4.60
CA PHE A 523 -1.45 1.45 -3.80
C PHE A 523 -0.36 0.94 -4.74
N GLY A 524 0.55 1.81 -5.11
CA GLY A 524 1.47 1.61 -6.23
C GLY A 524 2.89 1.21 -5.88
N THR A 525 3.29 1.34 -4.61
CA THR A 525 4.62 0.93 -4.16
C THR A 525 4.55 -0.28 -3.24
N LYS A 526 5.65 -0.97 -3.07
CA LYS A 526 5.84 -1.92 -1.97
C LYS A 526 5.61 -1.21 -0.65
N GLY A 527 4.98 -1.88 0.30
CA GLY A 527 4.83 -1.36 1.64
C GLY A 527 6.19 -1.14 2.31
N GLY A 528 6.31 -0.08 3.11
CA GLY A 528 7.51 0.20 3.88
C GLY A 528 7.74 -0.77 5.04
N ILE A 529 8.95 -0.80 5.56
CA ILE A 529 9.35 -1.56 6.76
C ILE A 529 10.17 -0.66 7.67
N THR A 530 9.85 -0.65 8.96
CA THR A 530 10.68 0.00 9.99
C THR A 530 11.73 -0.96 10.52
N GLY A 531 13.01 -0.59 10.39
CA GLY A 531 14.09 -1.24 11.13
C GLY A 531 14.16 -0.68 12.56
N ILE A 532 14.26 -1.56 13.56
CA ILE A 532 14.20 -1.21 14.98
C ILE A 532 15.46 -1.72 15.66
N ILE A 533 16.17 -0.80 16.34
CA ILE A 533 17.40 -1.09 17.11
C ILE A 533 16.98 -1.25 18.58
N ALA A 534 16.90 -2.50 19.04
CA ALA A 534 16.50 -2.84 20.41
C ALA A 534 17.26 -4.09 20.91
N ASP A 535 17.54 -4.14 22.20
CA ASP A 535 18.29 -5.25 22.80
C ASP A 535 17.50 -6.55 22.93
N LYS A 536 16.17 -6.43 23.02
CA LYS A 536 15.26 -7.57 23.18
C LYS A 536 13.99 -7.36 22.37
N LEU A 537 13.45 -8.47 21.89
CA LEU A 537 12.16 -8.52 21.23
C LEU A 537 11.05 -8.76 22.28
N ASP A 538 10.72 -7.73 23.03
CA ASP A 538 9.58 -7.69 23.93
C ASP A 538 8.84 -6.35 23.77
N ARG A 539 7.56 -6.32 24.13
CA ARG A 539 6.70 -5.14 23.90
C ARG A 539 7.27 -3.88 24.55
N ALA A 540 7.79 -3.96 25.76
CA ALA A 540 8.29 -2.81 26.48
C ALA A 540 9.61 -2.27 25.89
N THR A 541 10.53 -3.16 25.52
CA THR A 541 11.84 -2.76 24.95
C THR A 541 11.66 -2.20 23.55
N VAL A 542 10.85 -2.84 22.71
CA VAL A 542 10.51 -2.32 21.37
C VAL A 542 9.79 -0.97 21.49
N GLY A 543 8.80 -0.83 22.39
CA GLY A 543 8.09 0.42 22.61
C GLY A 543 9.02 1.56 23.03
N ARG A 544 9.99 1.32 23.90
CA ARG A 544 11.03 2.32 24.25
C ARG A 544 11.90 2.69 23.06
N ALA A 545 12.32 1.71 22.24
CA ALA A 545 13.13 1.97 21.05
C ALA A 545 12.37 2.84 20.03
N LEU A 546 11.09 2.55 19.79
CA LEU A 546 10.23 3.36 18.93
C LEU A 546 10.11 4.80 19.46
N ARG A 547 9.85 4.99 20.75
CA ARG A 547 9.76 6.32 21.36
C ARG A 547 11.11 7.05 21.38
N ALA A 548 12.22 6.32 21.52
CA ALA A 548 13.58 6.88 21.44
C ALA A 548 14.00 7.17 19.98
N ARG A 549 13.18 6.82 18.99
CA ARG A 549 13.49 6.99 17.57
C ARG A 549 14.72 6.16 17.12
N HIS A 550 15.03 5.06 17.82
CA HIS A 550 16.08 4.12 17.44
C HIS A 550 15.60 3.28 16.24
N THR A 551 15.28 3.95 15.14
CA THR A 551 14.67 3.38 13.95
C THR A 551 15.32 3.88 12.67
N PHE A 552 15.07 3.16 11.59
CA PHE A 552 15.27 3.60 10.22
C PHE A 552 14.09 3.15 9.36
N ALA A 553 13.79 3.91 8.32
CA ALA A 553 12.72 3.61 7.36
C ALA A 553 13.31 2.97 6.11
N ALA A 554 12.76 1.84 5.64
CA ALA A 554 13.15 1.18 4.39
C ALA A 554 11.94 0.94 3.49
N THR A 555 12.13 0.98 2.17
CA THR A 555 11.08 0.84 1.16
C THR A 555 10.76 -0.62 0.84
N GLY A 556 10.40 -1.42 1.86
CA GLY A 556 9.98 -2.81 1.73
C GLY A 556 11.12 -3.85 1.69
N GLU A 557 12.33 -3.45 1.35
CA GLU A 557 13.49 -4.32 1.34
C GLU A 557 14.13 -4.44 2.74
N ARG A 558 14.76 -5.59 3.04
CA ARG A 558 15.51 -5.80 4.29
C ARG A 558 16.87 -5.08 4.24
N LEU A 559 16.83 -3.75 4.29
CA LEU A 559 18.01 -2.91 4.35
C LEU A 559 18.43 -2.63 5.80
N VAL A 560 19.66 -2.20 6.00
CA VAL A 560 20.14 -1.65 7.27
C VAL A 560 20.77 -0.29 7.02
N ALA A 561 20.38 0.71 7.81
CA ALA A 561 21.04 2.00 7.89
C ALA A 561 21.28 2.35 9.36
N LEU A 562 22.54 2.46 9.73
CA LEU A 562 22.97 2.77 11.08
C LEU A 562 23.78 4.05 11.09
N ALA A 563 23.55 4.89 12.11
CA ALA A 563 24.37 6.06 12.42
C ALA A 563 24.63 6.13 13.93
N ARG A 564 25.87 6.43 14.32
CA ARG A 564 26.29 6.50 15.72
C ARG A 564 27.32 7.60 15.94
N CYS A 565 27.19 8.34 17.03
CA CYS A 565 28.20 9.29 17.51
C CYS A 565 28.64 8.91 18.92
N GLY A 566 29.81 8.23 19.06
CA GLY A 566 30.23 7.64 20.34
C GLY A 566 29.19 6.62 20.86
N SER A 567 28.57 6.91 22.00
CA SER A 567 27.54 6.07 22.60
C SER A 567 26.10 6.39 22.11
N HIS A 568 25.94 7.49 21.36
CA HIS A 568 24.62 7.95 20.91
C HIS A 568 24.25 7.27 19.59
N LEU A 569 23.01 6.76 19.51
CA LEU A 569 22.42 6.18 18.30
C LEU A 569 21.61 7.22 17.53
N GLN A 570 21.29 6.91 16.29
CA GLN A 570 20.26 7.64 15.54
C GLN A 570 18.98 7.77 16.37
N GLY A 571 18.37 8.95 16.34
CA GLY A 571 17.21 9.30 17.17
C GLY A 571 17.54 10.00 18.48
N ASP A 572 18.78 9.89 18.96
CA ASP A 572 19.20 10.50 20.23
C ASP A 572 19.30 12.03 20.14
N GLU A 573 19.07 12.67 21.29
CA GLU A 573 19.30 14.09 21.56
C GLU A 573 20.50 14.20 22.48
N PHE A 574 21.55 14.91 22.07
CA PHE A 574 22.76 15.04 22.88
C PHE A 574 23.51 16.34 22.64
N ARG A 575 24.43 16.68 23.57
CA ARG A 575 25.34 17.83 23.48
C ARG A 575 26.73 17.44 23.05
N SER A 576 27.34 18.27 22.18
CA SER A 576 28.74 18.15 21.79
C SER A 576 29.46 19.48 22.03
N LYS A 577 30.68 19.41 22.61
CA LYS A 577 31.56 20.57 22.83
C LYS A 577 32.47 20.90 21.63
N GLY A 578 32.48 20.06 20.64
CA GLY A 578 33.31 20.21 19.45
C GLY A 578 32.67 19.50 18.28
N ALA A 579 33.39 19.29 17.20
CA ALA A 579 32.88 18.53 16.04
C ALA A 579 32.37 17.16 16.46
N ALA A 580 31.33 16.70 15.81
CA ALA A 580 30.69 15.40 16.07
C ALA A 580 31.06 14.42 14.96
N GLY A 581 31.87 13.41 15.30
CA GLY A 581 32.18 12.31 14.39
C GLY A 581 31.07 11.29 14.37
N ILE A 582 30.32 11.19 13.26
CA ILE A 582 29.23 10.22 13.10
C ILE A 582 29.73 9.05 12.25
N GLU A 583 29.76 7.86 12.85
CA GLU A 583 30.00 6.61 12.14
C GLU A 583 28.68 6.17 11.49
N TYR A 584 28.74 5.74 10.21
CA TYR A 584 27.58 5.19 9.50
C TYR A 584 27.88 3.81 8.90
N ARG A 585 26.83 3.00 8.76
CA ARG A 585 26.90 1.71 8.06
C ARG A 585 25.61 1.40 7.32
N PHE A 586 25.75 0.98 6.06
CA PHE A 586 24.64 0.59 5.19
C PHE A 586 24.85 -0.82 4.67
N LEU A 587 23.81 -1.68 4.84
CA LEU A 587 23.81 -3.03 4.29
C LEU A 587 22.60 -3.16 3.34
N GLY A 588 22.91 -3.48 2.07
CA GLY A 588 21.93 -3.59 1.01
C GLY A 588 21.67 -5.02 0.56
N SER A 589 20.57 -5.25 -0.14
CA SER A 589 20.28 -6.46 -0.90
C SER A 589 21.01 -6.45 -2.26
N THR A 590 21.10 -5.26 -2.86
CA THR A 590 21.89 -4.97 -4.08
C THR A 590 22.98 -3.93 -3.82
N GLY A 591 23.68 -3.48 -4.85
CA GLY A 591 24.72 -2.46 -4.70
C GLY A 591 24.14 -1.07 -4.42
N TRP A 592 24.86 -0.26 -3.67
CA TRP A 592 24.47 1.13 -3.38
C TRP A 592 24.85 2.06 -4.54
N ASP A 593 23.90 2.84 -5.02
CA ASP A 593 24.13 3.94 -5.96
C ASP A 593 24.71 5.16 -5.22
N GLU A 594 24.07 5.52 -4.11
CA GLU A 594 24.47 6.67 -3.32
C GLU A 594 24.21 6.50 -1.82
N ILE A 595 25.02 7.19 -1.02
CA ILE A 595 24.74 7.47 0.39
C ILE A 595 24.94 8.97 0.59
N ALA A 596 24.02 9.61 1.28
CA ALA A 596 24.06 11.04 1.57
C ALA A 596 23.72 11.33 3.02
N ALA A 597 24.22 12.44 3.56
CA ALA A 597 23.84 13.00 4.84
C ALA A 597 23.10 14.32 4.63
N TYR A 598 22.09 14.55 5.45
CA TYR A 598 21.24 15.74 5.40
C TYR A 598 21.10 16.40 6.77
N ASP A 599 20.86 17.68 6.77
CA ASP A 599 20.41 18.44 7.95
C ASP A 599 19.22 19.35 7.60
N HIS A 600 18.96 20.36 8.45
CA HIS A 600 17.88 21.33 8.23
C HIS A 600 18.06 22.19 6.96
N ASP A 601 19.28 22.35 6.43
CA ASP A 601 19.57 23.10 5.21
C ASP A 601 19.52 22.23 3.94
N GLY A 602 19.42 20.89 4.10
CA GLY A 602 19.39 19.94 3.00
C GLY A 602 20.59 19.00 2.97
N CYS A 603 21.07 18.65 1.78
CA CYS A 603 22.16 17.69 1.60
C CYS A 603 23.51 18.31 2.04
N LEU A 604 24.10 17.75 3.11
CA LEU A 604 25.41 18.13 3.64
C LEU A 604 26.57 17.47 2.89
N TRP A 605 26.39 16.21 2.52
CA TRP A 605 27.42 15.35 2.01
C TRP A 605 26.83 14.20 1.23
N ARG A 606 27.53 13.76 0.18
CA ARG A 606 27.07 12.67 -0.69
C ARG A 606 28.26 11.87 -1.24
N ARG A 607 28.10 10.56 -1.31
CA ARG A 607 28.94 9.65 -2.10
C ARG A 607 28.13 9.07 -3.26
N ASP A 608 28.73 9.07 -4.43
CA ASP A 608 28.20 8.50 -5.67
C ASP A 608 29.07 7.30 -6.04
N PHE A 609 28.57 6.10 -5.81
CA PHE A 609 29.34 4.87 -6.03
C PHE A 609 29.46 4.50 -7.51
N GLN A 610 28.58 4.97 -8.37
CA GLN A 610 28.71 4.81 -9.81
C GLN A 610 29.95 5.57 -10.32
N LYS A 611 30.13 6.79 -9.82
CA LYS A 611 31.32 7.63 -10.14
C LYS A 611 32.59 7.07 -9.53
N GLU A 612 32.54 6.62 -8.26
CA GLU A 612 33.71 6.06 -7.56
C GLU A 612 34.23 4.77 -8.23
N ALA A 613 33.33 3.91 -8.73
CA ALA A 613 33.70 2.69 -9.44
C ALA A 613 34.19 2.93 -10.88
N GLY A 614 34.00 4.14 -11.41
CA GLY A 614 34.30 4.47 -12.79
C GLY A 614 33.18 4.13 -13.76
N TYR A 615 32.79 5.15 -14.53
CA TYR A 615 31.69 5.01 -15.47
C TYR A 615 32.02 4.14 -16.68
N SER A 616 31.07 3.33 -17.14
CA SER A 616 31.13 2.67 -18.43
C SER A 616 31.21 3.68 -19.59
N GLU A 617 31.90 3.32 -20.68
CA GLU A 617 31.95 4.15 -21.89
C GLU A 617 30.68 4.08 -22.74
N ARG A 618 29.79 3.12 -22.46
CA ARG A 618 28.63 2.83 -23.30
C ARG A 618 27.36 2.54 -22.54
N ARG A 619 27.43 2.25 -21.23
CA ARG A 619 26.21 1.98 -20.44
C ARG A 619 25.70 3.24 -19.77
N ILE A 620 24.42 3.49 -19.97
CA ILE A 620 23.69 4.58 -19.33
C ILE A 620 22.43 4.03 -18.68
N ARG A 621 21.92 4.79 -17.72
CA ARG A 621 20.60 4.58 -17.14
C ARG A 621 19.75 5.84 -17.40
N VAL A 622 18.59 5.65 -17.98
CA VAL A 622 17.57 6.68 -18.11
C VAL A 622 16.52 6.42 -17.06
N ARG A 623 16.26 7.41 -16.20
CA ARG A 623 15.30 7.32 -15.09
C ARG A 623 14.20 8.36 -15.20
N TRP A 624 13.06 8.01 -14.67
CA TRP A 624 11.92 8.90 -14.44
C TRP A 624 11.24 8.50 -13.13
N GLY A 625 10.59 9.45 -12.46
CA GLY A 625 9.98 9.14 -11.18
C GLY A 625 9.31 10.33 -10.52
N GLY A 626 8.96 10.14 -9.23
CA GLY A 626 8.25 11.10 -8.42
C GLY A 626 6.73 10.88 -8.43
N ALA A 627 5.99 11.86 -7.92
CA ALA A 627 4.54 11.81 -7.79
C ALA A 627 3.91 13.11 -8.32
N ARG A 628 2.63 13.04 -8.71
CA ARG A 628 1.92 14.21 -9.26
C ARG A 628 1.57 15.25 -8.18
N ILE A 629 1.14 14.78 -7.02
CA ILE A 629 0.72 15.62 -5.89
C ILE A 629 1.07 14.94 -4.55
N PRO A 630 1.20 15.71 -3.44
CA PRO A 630 1.49 15.15 -2.11
C PRO A 630 0.24 14.64 -1.37
N ASP A 631 -0.70 13.99 -2.07
CA ASP A 631 -1.99 13.55 -1.54
C ASP A 631 -2.39 12.22 -2.21
N ARG A 632 -3.54 11.63 -1.84
CA ARG A 632 -4.13 10.53 -2.61
C ARG A 632 -4.32 10.97 -4.07
N TYR A 633 -4.29 10.10 -5.03
CA TYR A 633 -4.22 10.40 -6.47
C TYR A 633 -2.85 10.93 -6.93
N ARG A 634 -1.82 10.56 -6.24
CA ARG A 634 -0.45 11.03 -6.44
C ARG A 634 0.29 10.36 -7.57
N TRP A 635 -0.14 9.17 -8.00
CA TRP A 635 0.62 8.39 -8.97
C TRP A 635 0.75 9.08 -10.33
N ALA A 636 1.90 8.85 -10.94
CA ALA A 636 2.22 9.25 -12.28
C ALA A 636 2.30 8.00 -13.16
N GLU A 637 1.40 7.88 -14.14
CA GLU A 637 1.47 6.83 -15.16
C GLU A 637 2.28 7.36 -16.34
N TRP A 638 3.45 6.79 -16.51
CA TRP A 638 4.41 7.18 -17.55
C TRP A 638 4.21 6.34 -18.80
N ARG A 639 4.04 7.02 -19.93
CA ARG A 639 3.98 6.38 -21.24
C ARG A 639 4.84 7.17 -22.21
N GLY A 640 5.84 6.51 -22.78
CA GLY A 640 6.77 7.24 -23.64
C GLY A 640 7.69 6.35 -24.44
N THR A 641 8.62 7.04 -25.10
CA THR A 641 9.65 6.43 -25.92
C THR A 641 11.00 7.07 -25.63
N ILE A 642 12.03 6.25 -25.52
CA ILE A 642 13.43 6.64 -25.51
C ILE A 642 13.96 6.37 -26.92
N SER A 643 14.40 7.41 -27.62
CA SER A 643 14.98 7.31 -28.96
C SER A 643 16.48 7.62 -28.91
N VAL A 644 17.30 6.75 -29.52
CA VAL A 644 18.76 6.92 -29.63
C VAL A 644 19.13 7.23 -31.07
N VAL A 645 19.37 8.51 -31.35
CA VAL A 645 19.73 9.00 -32.72
C VAL A 645 21.25 9.04 -32.86
N ASN A 646 21.77 8.57 -33.98
CA ASN A 646 23.23 8.45 -34.30
C ASN A 646 23.98 7.50 -33.35
N GLY A 647 23.29 6.61 -32.66
CA GLY A 647 23.83 5.54 -31.84
C GLY A 647 23.18 4.21 -32.15
N THR A 648 23.71 3.13 -31.58
CA THR A 648 23.16 1.77 -31.71
C THR A 648 22.79 1.24 -30.35
N ILE A 649 21.55 0.81 -30.16
CA ILE A 649 21.11 0.11 -28.94
C ILE A 649 21.50 -1.37 -29.06
N HIS A 650 22.51 -1.79 -28.32
CA HIS A 650 22.95 -3.20 -28.27
C HIS A 650 22.04 -4.04 -27.38
N ALA A 651 21.77 -3.53 -26.18
CA ALA A 651 20.90 -4.18 -25.18
C ALA A 651 20.19 -3.12 -24.36
N PHE A 652 19.07 -3.50 -23.75
CA PHE A 652 18.40 -2.71 -22.71
C PHE A 652 17.65 -3.60 -21.74
N ALA A 653 17.49 -3.13 -20.50
CA ALA A 653 16.70 -3.77 -19.46
C ALA A 653 15.98 -2.71 -18.62
N GLY A 654 14.74 -2.99 -18.26
CA GLY A 654 13.99 -2.19 -17.28
C GLY A 654 14.45 -2.47 -15.86
N GLY A 655 14.25 -1.49 -14.97
CA GLY A 655 14.56 -1.62 -13.54
C GLY A 655 13.73 -0.62 -12.71
N GLY A 656 13.65 -0.87 -11.41
CA GLY A 656 12.83 -0.09 -10.50
C GLY A 656 11.35 -0.54 -10.48
N PHE A 657 10.95 -1.44 -11.37
CA PHE A 657 9.56 -1.87 -11.51
C PHE A 657 9.09 -2.61 -10.26
N GLU A 658 8.00 -2.15 -9.72
CA GLU A 658 7.37 -2.74 -8.56
C GLU A 658 6.11 -3.54 -8.90
N HIS A 659 5.57 -3.38 -10.12
CA HIS A 659 4.37 -4.05 -10.58
C HIS A 659 4.62 -4.89 -11.84
N PRO A 660 4.09 -6.14 -11.95
CA PRO A 660 4.30 -7.03 -13.09
C PRO A 660 3.74 -6.55 -14.45
N GLU A 661 2.90 -5.51 -14.47
CA GLU A 661 2.37 -4.90 -15.70
C GLU A 661 3.22 -3.75 -16.22
N GLU A 662 4.20 -3.29 -15.45
CA GLU A 662 5.19 -2.32 -15.90
C GLU A 662 6.12 -2.97 -16.92
N SER A 663 6.44 -2.23 -17.94
CA SER A 663 7.15 -2.83 -19.06
C SER A 663 7.95 -1.85 -19.89
N VAL A 664 9.01 -2.38 -20.47
CA VAL A 664 9.79 -1.75 -21.53
C VAL A 664 9.89 -2.72 -22.70
N TRP A 665 9.86 -2.20 -23.93
CA TRP A 665 9.91 -3.04 -25.12
C TRP A 665 10.64 -2.36 -26.26
N ARG A 666 11.12 -3.14 -27.21
CA ARG A 666 11.70 -2.63 -28.46
C ARG A 666 10.57 -2.07 -29.33
N ALA A 667 10.49 -0.74 -29.44
CA ALA A 667 9.48 -0.06 -30.27
C ALA A 667 9.95 0.17 -31.72
N GLY A 668 11.27 0.20 -31.94
CA GLY A 668 11.90 0.40 -33.26
C GLY A 668 13.39 0.03 -33.21
N PRO A 669 14.10 0.17 -34.33
CA PRO A 669 15.55 -0.11 -34.37
C PRO A 669 16.35 0.75 -33.37
N THR A 670 15.91 1.99 -33.18
CA THR A 670 16.53 3.01 -32.32
C THR A 670 15.65 3.41 -31.13
N ASP A 671 14.51 2.74 -30.93
CA ASP A 671 13.49 3.19 -30.01
C ASP A 671 13.12 2.12 -28.98
N ILE A 672 13.00 2.55 -27.73
CA ILE A 672 12.52 1.75 -26.59
C ILE A 672 11.24 2.40 -26.09
N GLY A 673 10.11 1.66 -26.13
CA GLY A 673 8.86 2.06 -25.51
C GLY A 673 8.84 1.71 -24.05
N PHE A 674 8.12 2.48 -23.24
CA PHE A 674 7.89 2.16 -21.83
C PHE A 674 6.48 2.55 -21.38
N ARG A 675 5.99 1.78 -20.39
CA ARG A 675 4.78 2.07 -19.62
C ARG A 675 5.00 1.62 -18.19
N THR A 676 4.98 2.57 -17.26
CA THR A 676 5.21 2.34 -15.83
C THR A 676 4.43 3.31 -14.97
N ASP A 677 4.38 3.05 -13.67
CA ASP A 677 3.68 3.89 -12.68
C ASP A 677 4.62 4.25 -11.53
N THR A 678 4.65 5.51 -11.11
CA THR A 678 5.45 5.94 -9.95
C THR A 678 4.63 6.70 -8.92
N TYR A 679 5.04 6.61 -7.64
CA TYR A 679 4.37 7.17 -6.46
C TYR A 679 5.37 7.86 -5.51
N GLY A 680 6.42 8.45 -6.05
CA GLY A 680 7.56 8.98 -5.34
C GLY A 680 8.80 8.07 -5.40
N ASP A 681 8.66 6.89 -5.98
CA ASP A 681 9.72 5.99 -6.44
C ASP A 681 10.20 6.40 -7.83
N ALA A 682 11.09 5.60 -8.42
CA ALA A 682 11.59 5.85 -9.77
C ALA A 682 11.86 4.56 -10.53
N ASP A 683 11.44 4.57 -11.79
CA ASP A 683 11.71 3.54 -12.77
C ASP A 683 12.88 3.93 -13.67
N CYS A 684 13.44 2.94 -14.34
CA CYS A 684 14.54 3.19 -15.25
C CYS A 684 14.61 2.20 -16.42
N VAL A 685 15.41 2.58 -17.40
CA VAL A 685 15.92 1.69 -18.42
C VAL A 685 17.45 1.82 -18.45
N VAL A 686 18.14 0.72 -18.23
CA VAL A 686 19.57 0.61 -18.49
C VAL A 686 19.77 0.28 -19.97
N ILE A 687 20.61 1.03 -20.66
CA ILE A 687 20.83 0.91 -22.10
C ILE A 687 22.33 0.78 -22.38
N ASP A 688 22.68 -0.21 -23.20
CA ASP A 688 24.02 -0.36 -23.79
C ASP A 688 24.03 0.29 -25.18
N ILE A 689 24.77 1.40 -25.32
CA ILE A 689 24.77 2.24 -26.53
C ILE A 689 26.14 2.22 -27.19
N GLY A 690 26.18 1.83 -28.49
CA GLY A 690 27.34 2.05 -29.33
C GLY A 690 27.41 3.49 -29.79
N ASN A 691 28.63 4.06 -29.81
CA ASN A 691 28.92 5.48 -30.20
C ASN A 691 28.23 6.52 -29.28
N LEU A 692 28.25 6.28 -27.96
CA LEU A 692 27.60 7.15 -26.96
C LEU A 692 27.96 8.64 -27.17
N GLU A 693 29.24 8.97 -27.44
CA GLU A 693 29.71 10.35 -27.63
C GLU A 693 28.95 11.11 -28.74
N LYS A 694 28.59 10.40 -29.82
CA LYS A 694 27.95 10.98 -31.01
C LYS A 694 26.42 10.90 -31.02
N CYS A 695 25.86 10.19 -30.05
CA CYS A 695 24.43 9.99 -30.02
C CYS A 695 23.68 11.17 -29.40
N ARG A 696 22.38 11.23 -29.68
CA ARG A 696 21.39 12.01 -28.97
C ARG A 696 20.36 11.06 -28.41
N ILE A 697 20.01 11.27 -27.15
CA ILE A 697 19.04 10.47 -26.41
C ILE A 697 17.84 11.37 -26.15
N ARG A 698 16.69 11.02 -26.71
CA ARG A 698 15.46 11.78 -26.55
C ARG A 698 14.43 10.96 -25.79
N LEU A 699 13.89 11.54 -24.71
CA LEU A 699 12.76 11.02 -23.97
C LEU A 699 11.54 11.85 -24.32
N ALA A 700 10.52 11.23 -24.88
CA ALA A 700 9.28 11.92 -25.21
C ALA A 700 8.07 11.06 -24.81
N GLY A 701 7.07 11.70 -24.25
CA GLY A 701 5.88 10.99 -23.78
C GLY A 701 4.91 11.87 -23.00
N ARG A 702 4.10 11.23 -22.21
CA ARG A 702 3.13 11.89 -21.34
C ARG A 702 3.10 11.23 -19.96
N ILE A 703 2.67 12.01 -18.99
CA ILE A 703 2.43 11.58 -17.61
C ILE A 703 0.92 11.62 -17.39
N ASP A 704 0.29 10.45 -17.44
CA ASP A 704 -1.11 10.28 -17.04
C ASP A 704 -1.19 10.12 -15.50
N GLY A 705 -2.30 9.74 -14.99
CA GLY A 705 -2.49 9.51 -13.55
C GLY A 705 -3.93 9.14 -13.28
N TYR A 706 -4.48 9.50 -12.13
CA TYR A 706 -5.87 9.21 -11.82
C TYR A 706 -6.79 9.85 -12.85
N VAL A 707 -7.17 9.06 -13.83
CA VAL A 707 -8.16 9.43 -14.83
C VAL A 707 -9.44 8.66 -14.51
N LYS A 708 -10.40 9.37 -13.96
CA LYS A 708 -11.78 8.90 -13.95
C LYS A 708 -12.37 9.13 -15.35
N VAL A 709 -13.00 8.13 -15.94
CA VAL A 709 -13.79 8.33 -17.15
C VAL A 709 -14.84 9.42 -16.88
N GLY A 710 -14.82 10.52 -17.64
CA GLY A 710 -15.60 11.72 -17.35
C GLY A 710 -15.13 12.48 -16.11
N ASN A 711 -13.84 12.46 -15.82
CA ASN A 711 -13.26 13.08 -14.64
C ASN A 711 -13.45 14.60 -14.63
N PRO A 712 -14.13 15.18 -13.62
CA PRO A 712 -14.27 16.63 -13.49
C PRO A 712 -12.94 17.34 -13.19
N LEU A 713 -11.86 16.60 -12.96
CA LEU A 713 -10.52 17.14 -12.78
C LEU A 713 -9.79 17.37 -14.10
N GLU A 714 -10.35 16.91 -15.23
CA GLU A 714 -9.86 17.27 -16.55
C GLU A 714 -9.90 18.81 -16.69
N GLY A 715 -8.74 19.40 -16.95
CA GLY A 715 -8.57 20.85 -16.97
C GLY A 715 -8.28 21.49 -15.60
N ASN A 716 -8.19 20.72 -14.50
CA ASN A 716 -7.66 21.24 -13.25
C ASN A 716 -6.15 21.48 -13.38
N PRO A 717 -5.66 22.73 -13.25
CA PRO A 717 -4.24 23.05 -13.43
C PRO A 717 -3.32 22.36 -12.41
N PHE A 718 -3.85 21.91 -11.27
CA PHE A 718 -3.09 21.19 -10.24
C PHE A 718 -3.01 19.68 -10.50
N ILE A 719 -3.81 19.15 -11.44
CA ILE A 719 -3.84 17.73 -11.81
C ILE A 719 -3.62 17.62 -13.32
N HIS A 720 -2.68 18.37 -13.81
CA HIS A 720 -2.30 18.37 -15.21
C HIS A 720 -1.57 17.09 -15.59
N CYS A 721 -1.82 16.56 -16.78
CA CYS A 721 -1.07 15.46 -17.39
C CYS A 721 -0.05 16.04 -18.36
N PRO A 722 1.14 16.43 -17.90
CA PRO A 722 2.12 17.07 -18.77
C PRO A 722 2.65 16.07 -19.80
N THR A 723 2.85 16.57 -21.00
CA THR A 723 3.73 15.92 -21.95
C THR A 723 5.17 16.33 -21.65
N PHE A 724 6.11 15.43 -21.88
CA PHE A 724 7.52 15.75 -21.79
C PHE A 724 8.21 15.44 -23.13
N ASP A 725 9.19 16.28 -23.42
CA ASP A 725 10.11 16.11 -24.53
C ASP A 725 11.47 16.65 -24.07
N TRP A 726 12.43 15.76 -23.93
CA TRP A 726 13.75 16.07 -23.41
C TRP A 726 14.81 15.35 -24.20
N GLU A 727 15.76 16.09 -24.71
CA GLU A 727 16.89 15.56 -25.46
C GLU A 727 18.19 15.92 -24.75
N VAL A 728 19.09 14.96 -24.66
CA VAL A 728 20.45 15.12 -24.15
C VAL A 728 21.44 14.54 -25.17
N THR A 729 22.61 15.13 -25.29
CA THR A 729 23.66 14.56 -26.11
C THR A 729 24.54 13.63 -25.31
N GLY A 730 25.08 12.60 -25.94
CA GLY A 730 26.03 11.72 -25.30
C GLY A 730 27.28 12.43 -24.83
N ALA A 731 27.73 13.46 -25.58
CA ALA A 731 28.88 14.30 -25.20
C ALA A 731 28.61 15.07 -23.88
N GLU A 732 27.43 15.71 -23.74
CA GLU A 732 27.04 16.36 -22.45
C GLU A 732 27.03 15.36 -21.31
N LEU A 733 26.46 14.18 -21.53
CA LEU A 733 26.36 13.13 -20.52
C LEU A 733 27.75 12.60 -20.12
N LEU A 734 28.64 12.40 -21.08
CA LEU A 734 30.04 11.99 -20.82
C LEU A 734 30.78 13.03 -19.96
N GLN A 735 30.52 14.31 -20.20
CA GLN A 735 31.12 15.41 -19.43
C GLN A 735 30.53 15.55 -18.03
N ALA A 736 29.20 15.51 -17.89
CA ALA A 736 28.49 15.80 -16.65
C ALA A 736 28.40 14.58 -15.72
N GLY A 737 28.42 13.36 -16.27
CA GLY A 737 28.13 12.11 -15.55
C GLY A 737 26.63 11.84 -15.33
N SER A 738 25.87 12.86 -14.99
CA SER A 738 24.41 12.81 -14.81
C SER A 738 23.78 14.14 -15.27
N LEU A 739 22.64 14.04 -15.93
CA LEU A 739 21.80 15.16 -16.33
C LEU A 739 20.40 14.96 -15.78
N HIS A 740 19.80 16.02 -15.28
CA HIS A 740 18.49 15.97 -14.60
C HIS A 740 17.56 17.05 -15.14
N LYS A 741 16.27 16.74 -15.25
CA LYS A 741 15.21 17.67 -15.63
C LYS A 741 14.06 17.55 -14.64
N ASP A 742 13.81 18.62 -13.92
CA ASP A 742 12.64 18.77 -13.06
C ASP A 742 11.39 18.98 -13.94
N LEU A 743 10.33 18.26 -13.66
CA LEU A 743 9.02 18.36 -14.32
C LEU A 743 7.94 18.97 -13.40
N GLY A 744 8.30 19.39 -12.19
CA GLY A 744 7.37 19.90 -11.19
C GLY A 744 6.68 18.78 -10.41
N GLY A 745 5.38 18.96 -10.08
CA GLY A 745 4.66 17.99 -9.25
C GLY A 745 5.27 17.86 -7.85
N THR A 746 5.27 16.65 -7.32
CA THR A 746 6.00 16.28 -6.09
C THR A 746 7.20 15.46 -6.52
N GLU A 747 8.29 16.17 -6.84
CA GLU A 747 9.56 15.57 -7.28
C GLU A 747 9.45 14.76 -8.58
N LEU A 748 8.57 15.16 -9.54
CA LEU A 748 8.56 14.56 -10.86
C LEU A 748 9.83 14.94 -11.63
N PHE A 749 10.52 13.96 -12.17
CA PHE A 749 11.80 14.19 -12.86
C PHE A 749 12.06 13.24 -14.03
N LEU A 750 13.00 13.65 -14.89
CA LEU A 750 13.71 12.79 -15.83
C LEU A 750 15.23 12.88 -15.52
N ALA A 751 15.94 11.79 -15.65
CA ALA A 751 17.40 11.77 -15.52
C ALA A 751 18.03 10.86 -16.58
N ALA A 752 19.23 11.25 -17.01
CA ALA A 752 20.11 10.42 -17.80
C ALA A 752 21.46 10.34 -17.06
N GLU A 753 21.89 9.14 -16.72
CA GLU A 753 23.01 8.88 -15.83
C GLU A 753 23.99 7.91 -16.48
N ARG A 754 25.28 8.16 -16.33
CA ARG A 754 26.31 7.16 -16.62
C ARG A 754 26.35 6.16 -15.46
N ILE A 755 26.47 4.88 -15.78
CA ILE A 755 26.63 3.83 -14.79
C ILE A 755 27.90 3.04 -15.04
N THR A 756 28.39 2.36 -14.00
CA THR A 756 29.57 1.50 -14.10
C THR A 756 29.23 0.14 -14.70
N ASP A 757 30.27 -0.56 -15.21
CA ASP A 757 30.19 -2.00 -15.56
C ASP A 757 30.49 -2.88 -14.36
N GLU A 758 31.01 -2.32 -13.27
CA GLU A 758 31.39 -3.04 -12.06
C GLU A 758 30.19 -3.31 -11.15
N GLN A 759 30.27 -4.38 -10.37
CA GLN A 759 29.32 -4.66 -9.32
C GLN A 759 29.56 -3.71 -8.12
N LEU A 760 28.55 -2.90 -7.79
CA LEU A 760 28.65 -1.97 -6.66
C LEU A 760 28.62 -2.69 -5.30
N PRO A 761 29.29 -2.14 -4.28
CA PRO A 761 29.32 -2.74 -2.94
C PRO A 761 27.96 -2.69 -2.24
N ARG A 762 27.65 -3.75 -1.47
CA ARG A 762 26.43 -3.87 -0.64
C ARG A 762 26.65 -3.47 0.82
N ASP A 763 27.87 -3.61 1.34
CA ASP A 763 28.25 -3.22 2.71
C ASP A 763 29.15 -2.00 2.64
N ILE A 764 28.65 -0.87 3.12
CA ILE A 764 29.34 0.41 3.14
C ILE A 764 29.41 0.91 4.58
N SER A 765 30.60 1.25 5.03
CA SER A 765 30.80 1.93 6.31
C SER A 765 31.76 3.10 6.16
N GLY A 766 31.63 4.07 7.04
CA GLY A 766 32.47 5.25 7.06
C GLY A 766 32.17 6.14 8.25
N SER A 767 32.80 7.31 8.25
CA SER A 767 32.54 8.35 9.23
C SER A 767 32.44 9.71 8.56
N LEU A 768 31.62 10.57 9.13
CA LEU A 768 31.43 11.96 8.71
C LEU A 768 31.63 12.86 9.93
N GLU A 769 32.47 13.86 9.81
CA GLU A 769 32.68 14.87 10.84
C GLU A 769 31.69 16.03 10.60
N ILE A 770 30.89 16.35 11.61
CA ILE A 770 29.94 17.46 11.58
C ILE A 770 30.52 18.63 12.38
N GLU A 771 30.80 19.71 11.68
CA GLU A 771 31.33 20.94 12.29
C GLU A 771 30.36 21.56 13.28
N PRO A 772 30.84 22.19 14.37
CA PRO A 772 30.03 22.80 15.40
C PRO A 772 29.22 23.98 14.85
N ALA A 773 27.96 23.76 14.57
CA ALA A 773 26.99 24.79 14.18
C ALA A 773 25.60 24.35 14.56
N ASN A 774 24.86 25.14 15.34
CA ASN A 774 23.45 24.92 15.63
C ASN A 774 22.58 25.51 14.52
N GLY A 775 21.52 24.82 14.19
CA GLY A 775 20.48 25.32 13.30
C GLY A 775 19.58 26.36 13.99
N PRO A 776 18.56 26.85 13.29
CA PRO A 776 17.64 27.89 13.78
C PRO A 776 16.88 27.49 15.05
N HIS A 777 16.78 26.22 15.36
CA HIS A 777 16.06 25.67 16.52
C HIS A 777 16.96 25.35 17.73
N GLY A 778 18.25 25.80 17.70
CA GLY A 778 19.19 25.61 18.79
C GLY A 778 19.90 24.25 18.80
N PHE A 779 19.67 23.42 17.80
CA PHE A 779 20.37 22.13 17.57
C PHE A 779 20.54 21.87 16.06
N ARG A 780 21.42 20.97 15.71
CA ARG A 780 21.61 20.51 14.33
C ARG A 780 21.06 19.08 14.20
N PRO A 781 20.01 18.84 13.42
CA PRO A 781 19.59 17.49 13.08
C PRO A 781 20.49 16.92 12.00
N VAL A 782 20.91 15.64 12.10
CA VAL A 782 21.68 14.98 11.06
C VAL A 782 21.11 13.60 10.83
N TYR A 783 20.69 13.31 9.59
CA TYR A 783 20.25 11.97 9.19
C TYR A 783 20.95 11.53 7.90
N PHE A 784 20.99 10.22 7.69
CA PHE A 784 21.56 9.62 6.50
C PHE A 784 20.47 8.99 5.63
N TYR A 785 20.73 9.02 4.34
CA TYR A 785 19.90 8.42 3.28
C TYR A 785 20.78 7.52 2.41
N GLY A 786 20.24 6.40 1.95
CA GLY A 786 20.87 5.53 0.96
C GLY A 786 19.89 5.07 -0.10
N ARG A 787 20.36 4.97 -1.34
CA ARG A 787 19.60 4.44 -2.48
C ARG A 787 20.42 3.37 -3.18
N GLN A 788 19.79 2.23 -3.45
CA GLN A 788 20.38 1.12 -4.19
C GLN A 788 20.17 1.26 -5.70
N THR A 789 20.82 0.38 -6.45
CA THR A 789 20.71 0.32 -7.93
C THR A 789 19.31 -0.06 -8.44
N ASP A 790 18.50 -0.69 -7.62
CA ASP A 790 17.10 -1.08 -7.86
C ASP A 790 16.07 -0.08 -7.34
N ASP A 791 16.51 1.14 -6.97
CA ASP A 791 15.75 2.24 -6.37
C ASP A 791 15.28 1.99 -4.93
N ALA A 792 15.59 0.85 -4.30
CA ALA A 792 15.28 0.66 -2.88
C ALA A 792 16.01 1.70 -2.02
N LYS A 793 15.30 2.30 -1.06
CA LYS A 793 15.74 3.45 -0.28
C LYS A 793 15.69 3.17 1.22
N VAL A 794 16.55 3.86 1.96
CA VAL A 794 16.56 3.79 3.43
C VAL A 794 16.96 5.14 4.03
N TRP A 795 16.29 5.52 5.12
CA TRP A 795 16.58 6.75 5.89
C TRP A 795 16.79 6.41 7.36
N THR A 796 17.88 6.89 7.96
CA THR A 796 18.03 6.80 9.43
C THR A 796 17.15 7.83 10.11
N SER A 797 16.76 7.59 11.36
CA SER A 797 16.29 8.68 12.22
C SER A 797 17.41 9.71 12.42
N ALA A 798 17.04 10.99 12.53
CA ALA A 798 17.99 12.05 12.75
C ALA A 798 18.59 12.00 14.17
N MET A 799 19.87 12.30 14.29
CA MET A 799 20.50 12.69 15.55
C MET A 799 20.28 14.19 15.76
N PHE A 800 19.93 14.61 16.97
CA PHE A 800 19.64 15.99 17.30
C PHE A 800 20.77 16.53 18.20
N ILE A 801 21.76 17.22 17.59
CA ILE A 801 23.02 17.62 18.23
C ILE A 801 22.95 19.09 18.64
N GLU A 802 23.05 19.37 19.94
CA GLU A 802 23.24 20.70 20.48
C GLU A 802 24.73 20.98 20.63
N PHE A 803 25.28 21.87 19.84
CA PHE A 803 26.69 22.29 19.97
C PHE A 803 26.80 23.45 20.98
N SER A 804 27.77 23.32 21.94
CA SER A 804 27.96 24.26 23.06
C SER A 804 29.39 24.77 23.13
#